data_0a5ead8a2b0a2042b3b6ef837a684ea7
#
_entry.id   0a5ead8a2b0a2042b3b6ef837a684ea7
#
_cell.length_a   1.000
_cell.length_b   1.000
_cell.length_c   1.000
_cell.angle_alpha   90.00
_cell.angle_beta   90.00
_cell.angle_gamma   90.00
#
_symmetry.space_group_name_H-M   'P 1'
#
loop_
_entity.id
_entity.type
_entity.pdbx_description
1 polymer ?
#
loop_
_entity_poly.entity_id
_entity_poly.type
_entity_poly.pdbx_seq_one_letter_code
_entity_poly.pdbx_strand_id
1 'polypeptide(L)'
;MWAMSSTFFGDIPYSLLILCIKHPHLTVDSEMRLADAIFVWLENNTEQSESLSKNKELSVDLLKQIRISLLPLWFVAGKKNSDYFSELADVSIDSTFKVMKIRTKGSIDPLEDYDSNHLRIRLTEFSEKVDVSGCPQLSSEFLILSLLPSSYSTDSTLRKSIGKSFLNIGRADRDQCQILPGLPPILSFEAVQEVDMSKCPRLHLEPAIEYISLSFPSLRTLKAAYISNFKTSTLLKLMHKCPQINEVDLTVDASPVIPTQVSVLSSSSLAIVPTISNRSSIFRLETTPSTITKLTLQGRSNICDMDLQYISEISVSLQYINLNGCISLTDLSISNLLRRCVKLNSILVCDTSFGVDSILALCSANFSFGSSAACLGKQHLDSLACNLQTLHMGGCRGVDESSLLKLLSQAKQLQSLCLRETHVVDDVLYSFSGSSLVTLDISNTMICVAALAHIVQRNPDLKYLNARGCRRLSQLETSHTGLDSSFSSSSSRSCNQLHIALGNACRLEEVAFGWGFSGFSLVILEPALMSLRSITVGLGGSLGEDVLRCLPMVCPMLESVNLYFQVISDAAIVNIIESLKHLQVLALCYCFGDISILSFKFVTKNLRKLKLERVTPWMTNNDLGILTQNFSNLIELSLTGCKLLNSDCQQLISHGWPGLISLSLEDCGEVTANGISFLFDCVAIEDLVLRHNGPGLQKSFVLDAASKMPMLRRISLDMCDASEGDFDIPDYMDRFFLNTVKIARCRPQRGSVDVGLLKTSRRLLVHKETLVLVWNSENFVRTVIKERL
;
A
#
# COMPACT_ATOMS: atom_id res chain seq x y z
N MET A 1 -13.72 -19.97 -5.31
CA MET A 1 -14.08 -18.65 -5.88
C MET A 1 -15.20 -18.73 -6.92
N TRP A 2 -15.06 -19.48 -8.02
CA TRP A 2 -16.11 -19.57 -9.06
C TRP A 2 -17.47 -20.03 -8.53
N ALA A 3 -17.50 -20.95 -7.56
CA ALA A 3 -18.73 -21.41 -6.94
C ALA A 3 -19.49 -20.31 -6.18
N MET A 4 -18.79 -19.44 -5.49
CA MET A 4 -19.38 -18.32 -4.76
C MET A 4 -19.93 -17.22 -5.68
N SER A 5 -19.36 -17.06 -6.86
CA SER A 5 -19.88 -16.12 -7.87
C SER A 5 -21.05 -16.68 -8.69
N SER A 6 -21.38 -17.96 -8.48
CA SER A 6 -22.55 -18.57 -9.09
C SER A 6 -23.84 -18.10 -8.42
N THR A 7 -24.82 -17.74 -9.20
CA THR A 7 -26.17 -17.40 -8.71
C THR A 7 -26.83 -18.54 -7.93
N PHE A 8 -26.39 -19.78 -8.16
CA PHE A 8 -26.87 -20.98 -7.50
C PHE A 8 -26.16 -21.34 -6.19
N PHE A 9 -25.14 -20.55 -5.77
CA PHE A 9 -24.44 -20.86 -4.52
C PHE A 9 -25.35 -20.75 -3.29
N GLY A 10 -26.28 -19.79 -3.29
CA GLY A 10 -27.31 -19.65 -2.26
C GLY A 10 -28.28 -20.83 -2.17
N ASP A 11 -28.50 -21.56 -3.26
CA ASP A 11 -29.46 -22.66 -3.34
C ASP A 11 -28.90 -23.97 -2.76
N ILE A 12 -27.64 -24.01 -2.34
CA ILE A 12 -27.02 -25.21 -1.74
C ILE A 12 -27.77 -25.54 -0.45
N PRO A 13 -28.30 -26.77 -0.27
CA PRO A 13 -28.95 -27.16 0.96
C PRO A 13 -28.00 -27.08 2.17
N TYR A 14 -28.51 -26.59 3.32
CA TYR A 14 -27.72 -26.48 4.56
C TYR A 14 -26.99 -27.78 4.91
N SER A 15 -27.67 -28.93 4.84
CA SER A 15 -27.07 -30.23 5.16
C SER A 15 -25.86 -30.58 4.30
N LEU A 16 -25.87 -30.18 3.05
CA LEU A 16 -24.74 -30.39 2.14
C LEU A 16 -23.62 -29.39 2.45
N LEU A 17 -23.98 -28.12 2.65
CA LEU A 17 -22.99 -27.08 2.97
C LEU A 17 -22.21 -27.41 4.25
N ILE A 18 -22.91 -27.78 5.32
CA ILE A 18 -22.25 -28.11 6.60
C ILE A 18 -21.40 -29.39 6.50
N LEU A 19 -21.80 -30.38 5.69
CA LEU A 19 -20.99 -31.55 5.42
C LEU A 19 -19.69 -31.17 4.67
N CYS A 20 -19.79 -30.29 3.69
CA CYS A 20 -18.61 -29.78 2.97
C CYS A 20 -17.67 -29.02 3.92
N ILE A 21 -18.23 -28.16 4.78
CA ILE A 21 -17.42 -27.33 5.70
C ILE A 21 -16.74 -28.20 6.77
N LYS A 22 -17.40 -29.24 7.26
CA LYS A 22 -16.86 -30.18 8.25
C LYS A 22 -15.94 -31.24 7.65
N HIS A 23 -15.84 -31.31 6.33
CA HIS A 23 -15.03 -32.33 5.67
C HIS A 23 -13.53 -32.16 6.01
N PRO A 24 -12.81 -33.24 6.40
CA PRO A 24 -11.41 -33.13 6.84
C PRO A 24 -10.47 -32.66 5.74
N HIS A 25 -10.79 -32.89 4.48
CA HIS A 25 -10.02 -32.41 3.33
C HIS A 25 -10.54 -31.09 2.74
N LEU A 26 -11.38 -30.33 3.49
CA LEU A 26 -11.76 -29.01 3.04
C LEU A 26 -10.52 -28.15 2.88
N THR A 27 -10.26 -27.74 1.66
CA THR A 27 -9.13 -26.89 1.28
C THR A 27 -9.61 -25.49 0.99
N VAL A 28 -9.07 -24.51 1.72
CA VAL A 28 -9.34 -23.09 1.52
C VAL A 28 -8.03 -22.32 1.60
N ASP A 29 -7.89 -21.29 0.77
CA ASP A 29 -6.68 -20.47 0.78
C ASP A 29 -6.54 -19.67 2.08
N SER A 30 -7.67 -19.23 2.65
CA SER A 30 -7.73 -18.52 3.93
C SER A 30 -9.07 -18.70 4.64
N GLU A 31 -9.09 -18.55 5.95
CA GLU A 31 -10.34 -18.57 6.74
C GLU A 31 -11.29 -17.42 6.36
N MET A 32 -10.75 -16.29 5.92
CA MET A 32 -11.54 -15.16 5.42
C MET A 32 -12.41 -15.56 4.23
N ARG A 33 -11.86 -16.33 3.28
CA ARG A 33 -12.62 -16.80 2.12
C ARG A 33 -13.71 -17.78 2.49
N LEU A 34 -13.46 -18.64 3.49
CA LEU A 34 -14.49 -19.52 4.02
C LEU A 34 -15.60 -18.72 4.71
N ALA A 35 -15.24 -17.71 5.49
CA ALA A 35 -16.18 -16.81 6.12
C ALA A 35 -17.03 -16.05 5.09
N ASP A 36 -16.42 -15.48 4.05
CA ASP A 36 -17.15 -14.81 2.95
C ASP A 36 -18.14 -15.77 2.26
N ALA A 37 -17.73 -17.02 2.02
CA ALA A 37 -18.63 -18.01 1.42
C ALA A 37 -19.86 -18.26 2.31
N ILE A 38 -19.64 -18.42 3.59
CA ILE A 38 -20.72 -18.62 4.55
C ILE A 38 -21.65 -17.39 4.60
N PHE A 39 -21.10 -16.18 4.56
CA PHE A 39 -21.91 -14.96 4.53
C PHE A 39 -22.77 -14.84 3.28
N VAL A 40 -22.19 -15.06 2.11
CA VAL A 40 -22.95 -15.05 0.85
C VAL A 40 -24.11 -16.06 0.89
N TRP A 41 -23.85 -17.23 1.45
CA TRP A 41 -24.91 -18.24 1.60
C TRP A 41 -25.99 -17.77 2.60
N LEU A 42 -25.61 -17.21 3.74
CA LEU A 42 -26.55 -16.71 4.75
C LEU A 42 -27.40 -15.57 4.20
N GLU A 43 -26.81 -14.59 3.53
CA GLU A 43 -27.51 -13.45 2.93
C GLU A 43 -28.60 -13.92 1.94
N ASN A 44 -28.27 -14.87 1.07
CA ASN A 44 -29.23 -15.38 0.10
C ASN A 44 -30.36 -16.19 0.72
N ASN A 45 -30.13 -16.90 1.84
CA ASN A 45 -31.11 -17.76 2.46
C ASN A 45 -31.98 -17.05 3.50
N THR A 46 -31.58 -15.90 3.99
CA THR A 46 -32.38 -15.13 4.98
C THR A 46 -33.48 -14.30 4.35
N GLU A 47 -33.29 -13.85 3.12
CA GLU A 47 -34.33 -13.12 2.39
C GLU A 47 -35.54 -13.99 1.99
N GLN A 48 -35.39 -15.31 1.99
CA GLN A 48 -36.40 -16.25 1.49
C GLN A 48 -37.26 -16.93 2.57
N SER A 49 -36.96 -16.81 3.89
CA SER A 49 -37.64 -17.61 4.89
C SER A 49 -38.34 -16.81 6.00
N GLU A 50 -39.63 -17.07 6.21
CA GLU A 50 -40.48 -16.46 7.25
C GLU A 50 -40.21 -17.00 8.68
N SER A 51 -39.32 -18.00 8.87
CA SER A 51 -39.06 -18.59 10.20
C SER A 51 -37.73 -18.13 10.83
N LEU A 52 -37.74 -16.97 11.42
CA LEU A 52 -36.60 -16.28 12.07
C LEU A 52 -35.83 -17.13 13.10
N SER A 53 -36.48 -18.00 13.86
CA SER A 53 -35.85 -18.74 14.95
C SER A 53 -34.97 -19.90 14.50
N LYS A 54 -35.42 -20.68 13.49
CA LYS A 54 -34.63 -21.78 12.94
C LYS A 54 -33.40 -21.31 12.18
N ASN A 55 -33.52 -20.19 11.49
CA ASN A 55 -32.40 -19.61 10.75
C ASN A 55 -31.29 -19.11 11.68
N LYS A 56 -31.64 -18.61 12.86
CA LYS A 56 -30.64 -18.16 13.83
C LYS A 56 -29.80 -19.31 14.39
N GLU A 57 -30.39 -20.48 14.66
CA GLU A 57 -29.66 -21.68 15.10
C GLU A 57 -28.74 -22.21 14.02
N LEU A 58 -29.21 -22.27 12.76
CA LEU A 58 -28.44 -22.74 11.62
C LEU A 58 -27.24 -21.81 11.32
N SER A 59 -27.44 -20.49 11.42
CA SER A 59 -26.39 -19.50 11.24
C SER A 59 -25.28 -19.66 12.30
N VAL A 60 -25.67 -19.87 13.55
CA VAL A 60 -24.70 -20.06 14.64
C VAL A 60 -23.85 -21.31 14.45
N ASP A 61 -24.44 -22.42 13.97
CA ASP A 61 -23.68 -23.66 13.73
C ASP A 61 -22.67 -23.53 12.59
N LEU A 62 -23.06 -22.85 11.50
CA LEU A 62 -22.14 -22.54 10.40
C LEU A 62 -21.00 -21.61 10.84
N LEU A 63 -21.32 -20.56 11.58
CA LEU A 63 -20.33 -19.58 12.03
C LEU A 63 -19.32 -20.18 13.01
N LYS A 64 -19.74 -21.17 13.82
CA LYS A 64 -18.83 -21.95 14.71
C LYS A 64 -17.78 -22.74 13.94
N GLN A 65 -17.97 -23.00 12.64
CA GLN A 65 -16.96 -23.71 11.85
C GLN A 65 -15.82 -22.82 11.38
N ILE A 66 -15.95 -21.50 11.51
CA ILE A 66 -14.92 -20.52 11.14
C ILE A 66 -13.88 -20.47 12.28
N ARG A 67 -12.62 -20.52 11.92
CA ARG A 67 -11.49 -20.31 12.85
C ARG A 67 -11.29 -18.81 13.08
N ILE A 68 -12.13 -18.24 13.93
CA ILE A 68 -12.22 -16.80 14.17
C ILE A 68 -10.88 -16.14 14.54
N SER A 69 -9.99 -16.91 15.17
CA SER A 69 -8.64 -16.43 15.52
C SER A 69 -7.66 -16.35 14.34
N LEU A 70 -8.08 -16.72 13.12
CA LEU A 70 -7.29 -16.62 11.89
C LEU A 70 -7.93 -15.70 10.87
N LEU A 71 -8.92 -14.91 11.29
CA LEU A 71 -9.51 -13.88 10.43
C LEU A 71 -8.68 -12.59 10.51
N PRO A 72 -8.46 -11.92 9.36
CA PRO A 72 -7.85 -10.60 9.35
C PRO A 72 -8.67 -9.59 10.15
N LEU A 73 -8.04 -8.75 10.95
CA LEU A 73 -8.76 -7.81 11.81
C LEU A 73 -9.65 -6.83 11.05
N TRP A 74 -9.20 -6.37 9.88
CA TRP A 74 -10.00 -5.46 9.06
C TRP A 74 -11.30 -6.11 8.57
N PHE A 75 -11.25 -7.41 8.28
CA PHE A 75 -12.43 -8.17 7.87
C PHE A 75 -13.41 -8.31 9.03
N VAL A 76 -12.92 -8.75 10.20
CA VAL A 76 -13.73 -8.93 11.40
C VAL A 76 -14.36 -7.61 11.84
N ALA A 77 -13.57 -6.55 11.92
CA ALA A 77 -14.06 -5.22 12.30
C ALA A 77 -15.09 -4.68 11.30
N GLY A 78 -14.88 -4.89 10.00
CA GLY A 78 -15.82 -4.48 8.95
C GLY A 78 -17.18 -5.21 9.01
N LYS A 79 -17.23 -6.38 9.63
CA LYS A 79 -18.48 -7.16 9.82
C LYS A 79 -19.11 -6.96 11.20
N LYS A 80 -18.58 -6.11 12.06
CA LYS A 80 -19.10 -5.86 13.42
C LYS A 80 -20.54 -5.36 13.42
N ASN A 81 -20.94 -4.61 12.42
CA ASN A 81 -22.31 -4.09 12.27
C ASN A 81 -23.24 -5.03 11.50
N SER A 82 -22.84 -6.26 11.23
CA SER A 82 -23.66 -7.26 10.55
C SER A 82 -24.60 -7.96 11.54
N ASP A 83 -25.85 -8.15 11.16
CA ASP A 83 -26.90 -8.80 11.99
C ASP A 83 -26.53 -10.22 12.44
N TYR A 84 -25.68 -10.93 11.68
CA TYR A 84 -25.33 -12.33 11.94
C TYR A 84 -23.98 -12.52 12.59
N PHE A 85 -23.08 -11.56 12.43
CA PHE A 85 -21.66 -11.73 12.80
C PHE A 85 -21.22 -10.82 13.94
N SER A 86 -22.04 -9.88 14.40
CA SER A 86 -21.57 -8.89 15.38
C SER A 86 -21.05 -9.51 16.66
N GLU A 87 -21.79 -10.48 17.24
CA GLU A 87 -21.36 -11.20 18.45
C GLU A 87 -20.05 -11.97 18.21
N LEU A 88 -19.94 -12.65 17.06
CA LEU A 88 -18.75 -13.42 16.71
C LEU A 88 -17.55 -12.51 16.39
N ALA A 89 -17.82 -11.32 15.83
CA ALA A 89 -16.79 -10.31 15.60
C ALA A 89 -16.18 -9.81 16.91
N ASP A 90 -17.01 -9.51 17.90
CA ASP A 90 -16.53 -9.09 19.22
C ASP A 90 -15.72 -10.22 19.91
N VAL A 91 -16.20 -11.46 19.85
CA VAL A 91 -15.47 -12.64 20.37
C VAL A 91 -14.13 -12.82 19.64
N SER A 92 -14.11 -12.64 18.31
CA SER A 92 -12.88 -12.75 17.50
C SER A 92 -11.86 -11.66 17.84
N ILE A 93 -12.33 -10.40 17.99
CA ILE A 93 -11.48 -9.27 18.39
C ILE A 93 -10.92 -9.52 19.80
N ASP A 94 -11.77 -9.89 20.75
CA ASP A 94 -11.33 -10.21 22.11
C ASP A 94 -10.34 -11.38 22.16
N SER A 95 -10.59 -12.42 21.38
CA SER A 95 -9.68 -13.55 21.23
C SER A 95 -8.32 -13.10 20.71
N THR A 96 -8.33 -12.26 19.66
CA THR A 96 -7.10 -11.69 19.11
C THR A 96 -6.30 -10.93 20.17
N PHE A 97 -6.94 -10.04 20.91
CA PHE A 97 -6.27 -9.27 21.96
C PHE A 97 -5.81 -10.15 23.13
N LYS A 98 -6.55 -11.16 23.53
CA LYS A 98 -6.13 -12.11 24.55
C LYS A 98 -4.87 -12.85 24.11
N VAL A 99 -4.86 -13.39 22.90
CA VAL A 99 -3.69 -14.06 22.30
C VAL A 99 -2.46 -13.12 22.24
N MET A 100 -2.68 -11.85 21.95
CA MET A 100 -1.60 -10.86 21.90
C MET A 100 -1.07 -10.50 23.30
N LYS A 101 -1.94 -10.39 24.31
CA LYS A 101 -1.56 -10.03 25.70
C LYS A 101 -0.79 -11.14 26.44
N ILE A 102 -0.99 -12.40 26.10
CA ILE A 102 -0.33 -13.55 26.74
C ILE A 102 1.19 -13.37 26.77
N ARG A 103 1.76 -12.83 25.69
CA ARG A 103 3.22 -12.68 25.55
C ARG A 103 3.82 -11.53 26.37
N THR A 104 3.05 -10.51 26.68
CA THR A 104 3.56 -9.32 27.38
C THR A 104 3.80 -9.54 28.86
N LYS A 105 3.19 -10.54 29.48
CA LYS A 105 3.27 -10.79 30.92
C LYS A 105 4.23 -11.89 31.34
N GLY A 106 4.90 -12.59 30.40
CA GLY A 106 5.76 -13.74 30.77
C GLY A 106 5.02 -14.91 31.44
N SER A 107 3.70 -14.82 31.56
CA SER A 107 2.83 -15.84 32.15
C SER A 107 2.42 -16.82 31.04
N ILE A 108 2.80 -18.07 31.23
CA ILE A 108 2.72 -19.14 30.23
C ILE A 108 1.35 -19.86 30.28
N ASP A 109 0.50 -19.54 31.23
CA ASP A 109 -0.68 -20.36 31.55
C ASP A 109 -2.05 -19.98 30.92
N PRO A 110 -2.29 -18.88 30.23
CA PRO A 110 -3.63 -18.55 29.74
C PRO A 110 -4.05 -19.26 28.46
N LEU A 111 -3.21 -20.07 27.83
CA LEU A 111 -3.56 -20.82 26.61
C LEU A 111 -4.33 -22.11 26.87
N GLU A 112 -4.44 -22.53 28.14
CA GLU A 112 -5.14 -23.77 28.52
C GLU A 112 -6.65 -23.70 28.24
N ASP A 113 -7.24 -22.46 28.24
CA ASP A 113 -8.67 -22.24 27.98
C ASP A 113 -9.02 -22.09 26.49
N TYR A 114 -8.03 -22.15 25.59
CA TYR A 114 -8.29 -22.00 24.16
C TYR A 114 -8.31 -23.35 23.45
N ASP A 115 -9.39 -23.59 22.71
CA ASP A 115 -9.43 -24.69 21.74
C ASP A 115 -8.30 -24.49 20.73
N SER A 116 -7.29 -25.32 20.83
CA SER A 116 -6.09 -25.25 20.00
C SER A 116 -6.37 -25.39 18.52
N ASN A 117 -7.52 -25.97 18.15
CA ASN A 117 -7.91 -26.15 16.76
C ASN A 117 -8.26 -24.82 16.09
N HIS A 118 -8.79 -23.84 16.84
CA HIS A 118 -9.10 -22.52 16.31
C HIS A 118 -7.88 -21.63 16.00
N LEU A 119 -6.70 -22.01 16.53
CA LEU A 119 -5.45 -21.29 16.30
C LEU A 119 -4.60 -21.89 15.17
N ARG A 120 -4.97 -23.06 14.65
CA ARG A 120 -4.21 -23.75 13.59
C ARG A 120 -4.67 -23.30 12.22
N ILE A 121 -3.72 -23.04 11.34
CA ILE A 121 -4.00 -22.80 9.91
C ILE A 121 -4.62 -24.07 9.32
N ARG A 122 -5.66 -23.92 8.49
CA ARG A 122 -6.31 -25.02 7.81
C ARG A 122 -5.44 -25.46 6.62
N LEU A 123 -4.69 -26.52 6.82
CA LEU A 123 -3.80 -27.10 5.83
C LEU A 123 -4.23 -28.52 5.53
N THR A 124 -4.27 -28.86 4.26
CA THR A 124 -4.51 -30.21 3.74
C THR A 124 -3.42 -30.56 2.73
N GLU A 125 -3.33 -31.83 2.33
CA GLU A 125 -2.43 -32.29 1.27
C GLU A 125 -2.71 -31.61 -0.10
N PHE A 126 -3.91 -31.02 -0.26
CA PHE A 126 -4.35 -30.35 -1.49
C PHE A 126 -4.20 -28.81 -1.42
N SER A 127 -3.65 -28.28 -0.34
CA SER A 127 -3.46 -26.83 -0.17
C SER A 127 -2.37 -26.34 -1.13
N GLU A 128 -2.73 -25.55 -2.13
CA GLU A 128 -1.78 -24.92 -3.07
C GLU A 128 -1.35 -23.53 -2.60
N LYS A 129 -2.23 -22.85 -1.89
CA LYS A 129 -2.03 -21.52 -1.36
C LYS A 129 -2.39 -21.43 0.12
N VAL A 130 -1.60 -20.68 0.87
CA VAL A 130 -1.82 -20.35 2.27
C VAL A 130 -1.81 -18.84 2.44
N ASP A 131 -2.96 -18.26 2.80
CA ASP A 131 -3.10 -16.82 3.01
C ASP A 131 -3.57 -16.56 4.45
N VAL A 132 -2.65 -16.05 5.25
CA VAL A 132 -2.86 -15.63 6.65
C VAL A 132 -2.58 -14.14 6.83
N SER A 133 -2.62 -13.39 5.74
CA SER A 133 -2.33 -11.97 5.73
C SER A 133 -3.29 -11.15 6.61
N GLY A 134 -2.77 -10.10 7.25
CA GLY A 134 -3.57 -9.20 8.08
C GLY A 134 -3.99 -9.77 9.44
N CYS A 135 -3.35 -10.85 9.90
CA CYS A 135 -3.59 -11.49 11.19
C CYS A 135 -2.52 -11.08 12.21
N PRO A 136 -2.71 -10.02 13.02
CA PRO A 136 -1.70 -9.53 13.96
C PRO A 136 -1.44 -10.50 15.12
N GLN A 137 -2.36 -11.40 15.41
CA GLN A 137 -2.23 -12.46 16.41
C GLN A 137 -1.31 -13.59 15.96
N LEU A 138 -1.08 -13.74 14.65
CA LEU A 138 -0.23 -14.79 14.12
C LEU A 138 1.23 -14.52 14.50
N SER A 139 1.79 -15.42 15.27
CA SER A 139 3.21 -15.43 15.65
C SER A 139 3.92 -16.62 15.03
N SER A 140 5.26 -16.61 15.09
CA SER A 140 6.04 -17.74 14.60
C SER A 140 5.72 -19.03 15.37
N GLU A 141 5.36 -18.95 16.66
CA GLU A 141 4.94 -20.12 17.44
C GLU A 141 3.65 -20.74 16.90
N PHE A 142 2.65 -19.92 16.58
CA PHE A 142 1.38 -20.42 16.03
C PHE A 142 1.56 -21.00 14.62
N LEU A 143 2.43 -20.38 13.81
CA LEU A 143 2.79 -20.95 12.52
C LEU A 143 3.35 -22.35 12.69
N ILE A 144 4.33 -22.53 13.58
CA ILE A 144 4.95 -23.84 13.82
C ILE A 144 3.95 -24.85 14.38
N LEU A 145 3.11 -24.46 15.34
CA LEU A 145 2.05 -25.33 15.85
C LEU A 145 1.10 -25.81 14.76
N SER A 146 0.87 -24.97 13.74
CA SER A 146 0.05 -25.35 12.58
C SER A 146 0.71 -26.40 11.68
N LEU A 147 2.05 -26.45 11.69
CA LEU A 147 2.86 -27.36 10.88
C LEU A 147 3.17 -28.68 11.60
N LEU A 148 2.79 -28.83 12.86
CA LEU A 148 2.93 -30.06 13.62
C LEU A 148 1.66 -30.93 13.50
N PRO A 149 1.75 -32.27 13.70
CA PRO A 149 0.59 -33.12 13.79
C PRO A 149 -0.41 -32.67 14.88
N SER A 150 -1.70 -32.83 14.64
CA SER A 150 -2.76 -32.34 15.54
C SER A 150 -2.68 -32.97 16.96
N SER A 151 -2.17 -34.18 17.06
CA SER A 151 -1.94 -34.84 18.34
C SER A 151 -1.03 -34.09 19.32
N TYR A 152 -0.16 -33.22 18.78
CA TYR A 152 0.76 -32.41 19.63
C TYR A 152 0.20 -31.00 19.92
N SER A 153 -0.93 -30.63 19.35
CA SER A 153 -1.50 -29.31 19.58
C SER A 153 -1.99 -29.08 21.01
N THR A 154 -2.30 -30.13 21.74
CA THR A 154 -2.75 -30.11 23.14
C THR A 154 -1.61 -30.22 24.16
N ASP A 155 -0.37 -30.52 23.73
CA ASP A 155 0.78 -30.66 24.64
C ASP A 155 1.25 -29.29 25.14
N SER A 156 0.89 -28.95 26.37
CA SER A 156 1.26 -27.71 27.04
C SER A 156 2.77 -27.57 27.25
N THR A 157 3.48 -28.70 27.41
CA THR A 157 4.94 -28.70 27.63
C THR A 157 5.68 -28.32 26.35
N LEU A 158 5.23 -28.84 25.21
CA LEU A 158 5.76 -28.52 23.90
C LEU A 158 5.52 -27.06 23.55
N ARG A 159 4.31 -26.53 23.80
CA ARG A 159 3.99 -25.10 23.60
C ARG A 159 4.90 -24.22 24.45
N LYS A 160 5.10 -24.53 25.71
CA LYS A 160 6.01 -23.81 26.63
C LYS A 160 7.45 -23.84 26.11
N SER A 161 7.90 -24.97 25.57
CA SER A 161 9.23 -25.11 24.99
C SER A 161 9.43 -24.27 23.76
N ILE A 162 8.47 -24.31 22.82
CA ILE A 162 8.48 -23.50 21.60
C ILE A 162 8.50 -22.01 21.98
N GLY A 163 7.61 -21.54 22.87
CA GLY A 163 7.54 -20.15 23.30
C GLY A 163 8.83 -19.65 23.97
N LYS A 164 9.44 -20.45 24.85
CA LYS A 164 10.73 -20.11 25.50
C LYS A 164 11.86 -19.95 24.48
N SER A 165 11.92 -20.79 23.49
CA SER A 165 12.99 -20.75 22.48
C SER A 165 12.92 -19.50 21.63
N PHE A 166 11.72 -19.04 21.27
CA PHE A 166 11.55 -17.78 20.53
C PHE A 166 11.83 -16.53 21.38
N LEU A 167 11.58 -16.58 22.69
CA LEU A 167 11.97 -15.49 23.60
C LEU A 167 13.49 -15.34 23.73
N ASN A 168 14.23 -16.44 23.61
CA ASN A 168 15.69 -16.44 23.73
C ASN A 168 16.41 -16.06 22.42
N ILE A 169 15.77 -16.20 21.25
CA ILE A 169 16.36 -15.81 19.95
C ILE A 169 16.66 -14.30 19.90
N GLY A 170 15.90 -13.48 20.64
CA GLY A 170 16.18 -12.04 20.78
C GLY A 170 17.36 -11.68 21.69
N ARG A 171 17.91 -12.63 22.47
CA ARG A 171 18.92 -12.37 23.51
C ARG A 171 20.25 -13.10 23.32
N ALA A 172 20.31 -14.13 22.48
CA ALA A 172 21.51 -14.93 22.29
C ALA A 172 22.23 -14.63 21.00
N ASP A 173 23.57 -14.71 21.04
CA ASP A 173 24.46 -14.61 19.89
C ASP A 173 24.06 -15.58 18.77
N ARG A 174 23.87 -15.18 17.74
CA ARG A 174 23.24 -14.94 16.43
C ARG A 174 23.48 -16.00 15.37
N ASP A 175 24.24 -17.07 15.62
CA ASP A 175 24.67 -17.95 14.53
C ASP A 175 24.09 -19.39 14.56
N GLN A 176 23.19 -19.72 15.46
CA GLN A 176 22.60 -21.05 15.55
C GLN A 176 21.07 -21.02 15.73
N CYS A 177 20.33 -20.57 14.72
CA CYS A 177 18.91 -20.94 14.61
C CYS A 177 18.82 -22.41 14.15
N GLN A 178 19.05 -23.34 15.10
CA GLN A 178 18.81 -24.77 14.86
C GLN A 178 17.33 -25.08 15.14
N ILE A 179 16.79 -26.04 14.39
CA ILE A 179 15.51 -26.66 14.70
C ILE A 179 15.54 -27.07 16.17
N LEU A 180 14.49 -26.71 16.91
CA LEU A 180 14.40 -27.00 18.33
C LEU A 180 14.62 -28.49 18.57
N PRO A 181 15.63 -28.91 19.34
CA PRO A 181 15.84 -30.33 19.64
C PRO A 181 14.63 -30.89 20.41
N GLY A 182 14.10 -32.02 19.95
CA GLY A 182 12.93 -32.67 20.56
C GLY A 182 11.57 -32.28 20.01
N LEU A 183 11.50 -31.46 18.92
CA LEU A 183 10.24 -31.27 18.21
C LEU A 183 9.79 -32.55 17.48
N PRO A 184 8.47 -32.80 17.48
CA PRO A 184 7.88 -33.84 16.64
C PRO A 184 8.18 -33.62 15.15
N PRO A 185 8.05 -34.64 14.30
CA PRO A 185 8.21 -34.48 12.86
C PRO A 185 7.25 -33.44 12.33
N ILE A 186 7.79 -32.52 11.53
CA ILE A 186 7.03 -31.45 10.88
C ILE A 186 6.26 -32.07 9.70
N LEU A 187 5.00 -31.64 9.51
CA LEU A 187 4.18 -32.09 8.38
C LEU A 187 4.69 -31.44 7.09
N SER A 188 4.72 -32.22 6.02
CA SER A 188 5.01 -31.74 4.68
C SER A 188 3.72 -31.60 3.87
N PHE A 189 3.57 -30.46 3.22
CA PHE A 189 2.45 -30.09 2.33
C PHE A 189 3.02 -29.77 0.95
N GLU A 190 3.25 -30.80 0.18
CA GLU A 190 3.98 -30.70 -1.12
C GLU A 190 3.25 -29.89 -2.17
N ALA A 191 1.93 -29.75 -2.07
CA ALA A 191 1.12 -28.97 -3.02
C ALA A 191 1.25 -27.46 -2.82
N VAL A 192 1.73 -26.97 -1.64
CA VAL A 192 1.80 -25.55 -1.34
C VAL A 192 2.87 -24.85 -2.17
N GLN A 193 2.42 -23.96 -3.03
CA GLN A 193 3.29 -23.14 -3.90
C GLN A 193 3.32 -21.66 -3.52
N GLU A 194 2.28 -21.15 -2.86
CA GLU A 194 2.19 -19.76 -2.44
C GLU A 194 1.87 -19.63 -0.95
N VAL A 195 2.64 -18.79 -0.25
CA VAL A 195 2.38 -18.43 1.14
C VAL A 195 2.34 -16.90 1.24
N ASP A 196 1.22 -16.35 1.73
CA ASP A 196 1.05 -14.95 2.05
C ASP A 196 0.87 -14.76 3.55
N MET A 197 1.86 -14.13 4.17
CA MET A 197 1.88 -13.76 5.58
C MET A 197 2.06 -12.24 5.76
N SER A 198 1.71 -11.47 4.75
CA SER A 198 1.83 -10.02 4.77
C SER A 198 1.03 -9.40 5.92
N LYS A 199 1.50 -8.30 6.47
CA LYS A 199 0.82 -7.59 7.57
C LYS A 199 0.63 -8.44 8.83
N CYS A 200 1.52 -9.41 9.09
CA CYS A 200 1.58 -10.18 10.32
C CYS A 200 2.73 -9.67 11.22
N PRO A 201 2.51 -8.63 12.03
CA PRO A 201 3.61 -7.91 12.70
C PRO A 201 4.35 -8.73 13.75
N ARG A 202 3.75 -9.79 14.27
CA ARG A 202 4.35 -10.66 15.31
C ARG A 202 5.11 -11.85 14.73
N LEU A 203 5.11 -12.00 13.43
CA LEU A 203 5.79 -13.10 12.78
C LEU A 203 7.25 -12.70 12.54
N HIS A 204 8.16 -13.50 13.06
CA HIS A 204 9.59 -13.35 12.80
C HIS A 204 9.99 -14.27 11.66
N LEU A 205 10.36 -13.68 10.53
CA LEU A 205 10.59 -14.43 9.30
C LEU A 205 11.81 -15.35 9.42
N GLU A 206 12.91 -14.90 10.06
CA GLU A 206 14.15 -15.66 10.13
C GLU A 206 13.98 -17.06 10.77
N PRO A 207 13.38 -17.22 11.95
CA PRO A 207 13.10 -18.55 12.49
C PRO A 207 11.99 -19.29 11.71
N ALA A 208 11.03 -18.58 11.12
CA ALA A 208 9.94 -19.22 10.38
C ALA A 208 10.42 -19.92 9.10
N ILE A 209 11.48 -19.41 8.45
CA ILE A 209 12.01 -19.99 7.20
C ILE A 209 12.42 -21.44 7.37
N GLU A 210 13.01 -21.83 8.49
CA GLU A 210 13.42 -23.23 8.73
C GLU A 210 12.22 -24.18 8.66
N TYR A 211 11.12 -23.78 9.26
CA TYR A 211 9.88 -24.58 9.30
C TYR A 211 9.13 -24.52 7.98
N ILE A 212 9.06 -23.34 7.37
CA ILE A 212 8.44 -23.15 6.05
C ILE A 212 9.13 -24.01 5.01
N SER A 213 10.46 -24.04 4.99
CA SER A 213 11.23 -24.82 4.01
C SER A 213 11.01 -26.32 4.13
N LEU A 214 10.78 -26.82 5.33
CA LEU A 214 10.50 -28.24 5.59
C LEU A 214 9.04 -28.59 5.28
N SER A 215 8.11 -27.68 5.59
CA SER A 215 6.69 -27.94 5.40
C SER A 215 6.21 -27.69 3.99
N PHE A 216 6.86 -26.80 3.24
CA PHE A 216 6.46 -26.39 1.90
C PHE A 216 7.60 -26.54 0.89
N PRO A 217 7.99 -27.79 0.56
CA PRO A 217 9.16 -28.04 -0.31
C PRO A 217 8.96 -27.52 -1.74
N SER A 218 7.71 -27.34 -2.19
CA SER A 218 7.37 -26.81 -3.52
C SER A 218 7.11 -25.31 -3.54
N LEU A 219 7.48 -24.58 -2.48
CA LEU A 219 7.20 -23.15 -2.35
C LEU A 219 7.87 -22.36 -3.48
N ARG A 220 7.04 -21.60 -4.23
CA ARG A 220 7.46 -20.73 -5.34
C ARG A 220 7.30 -19.27 -5.03
N THR A 221 6.25 -18.89 -4.29
CA THR A 221 5.92 -17.49 -3.99
C THR A 221 5.81 -17.30 -2.49
N LEU A 222 6.59 -16.37 -1.95
CA LEU A 222 6.49 -15.91 -0.57
C LEU A 222 6.16 -14.42 -0.53
N LYS A 223 5.01 -14.07 0.04
CA LYS A 223 4.61 -12.70 0.35
C LYS A 223 4.73 -12.47 1.85
N ALA A 224 5.61 -11.55 2.21
CA ALA A 224 5.89 -11.15 3.59
C ALA A 224 5.98 -9.63 3.68
N ALA A 225 5.06 -8.94 2.96
CA ALA A 225 5.00 -7.49 2.97
C ALA A 225 4.61 -6.95 4.36
N TYR A 226 5.20 -5.81 4.71
CA TYR A 226 5.00 -5.14 6.00
C TYR A 226 5.48 -5.95 7.22
N ILE A 227 6.33 -6.95 7.01
CA ILE A 227 7.13 -7.58 8.06
C ILE A 227 8.46 -6.84 8.13
N SER A 228 8.73 -6.19 9.25
CA SER A 228 9.89 -5.32 9.40
C SER A 228 11.16 -6.08 9.80
N ASN A 229 11.03 -7.16 10.56
CA ASN A 229 12.13 -7.98 11.07
C ASN A 229 12.80 -8.80 9.96
N PHE A 230 13.34 -8.07 8.97
CA PHE A 230 14.00 -8.67 7.82
C PHE A 230 15.45 -8.20 7.72
N LYS A 231 16.34 -9.16 7.57
CA LYS A 231 17.76 -8.97 7.25
C LYS A 231 18.06 -9.57 5.91
N THR A 232 19.05 -9.06 5.22
CA THR A 232 19.51 -9.65 3.96
C THR A 232 19.96 -11.09 4.14
N SER A 233 20.56 -11.43 5.28
CA SER A 233 20.88 -12.82 5.66
C SER A 233 19.64 -13.72 5.68
N THR A 234 18.48 -13.20 6.05
CA THR A 234 17.21 -13.94 6.05
C THR A 234 16.77 -14.28 4.62
N LEU A 235 16.92 -13.34 3.65
CA LEU A 235 16.65 -13.61 2.25
C LEU A 235 17.61 -14.67 1.69
N LEU A 236 18.90 -14.57 1.98
CA LEU A 236 19.88 -15.56 1.56
C LEU A 236 19.56 -16.95 2.09
N LYS A 237 19.17 -17.02 3.36
CA LYS A 237 18.74 -18.28 4.00
C LYS A 237 17.50 -18.85 3.32
N LEU A 238 16.50 -17.99 3.01
CA LEU A 238 15.30 -18.39 2.29
C LEU A 238 15.65 -18.99 0.92
N MET A 239 16.49 -18.31 0.16
CA MET A 239 16.91 -18.75 -1.18
C MET A 239 17.64 -20.11 -1.14
N HIS A 240 18.46 -20.31 -0.11
CA HIS A 240 19.18 -21.58 0.08
C HIS A 240 18.25 -22.73 0.51
N LYS A 241 17.32 -22.44 1.43
CA LYS A 241 16.42 -23.46 2.00
C LYS A 241 15.21 -23.79 1.11
N CYS A 242 14.76 -22.85 0.29
CA CYS A 242 13.64 -23.01 -0.63
C CYS A 242 14.14 -22.89 -2.09
N PRO A 243 14.72 -23.94 -2.68
CA PRO A 243 15.39 -23.86 -3.98
C PRO A 243 14.43 -23.63 -5.14
N GLN A 244 13.13 -23.86 -4.97
CA GLN A 244 12.10 -23.62 -6.00
C GLN A 244 11.50 -22.22 -5.96
N ILE A 245 11.92 -21.37 -4.99
CA ILE A 245 11.35 -20.05 -4.84
C ILE A 245 11.71 -19.15 -6.01
N ASN A 246 10.72 -18.53 -6.63
CA ASN A 246 10.89 -17.67 -7.80
C ASN A 246 10.37 -16.24 -7.57
N GLU A 247 9.45 -16.05 -6.63
CA GLU A 247 8.88 -14.74 -6.28
C GLU A 247 8.94 -14.50 -4.79
N VAL A 248 9.49 -13.32 -4.39
CA VAL A 248 9.55 -12.88 -2.99
C VAL A 248 9.13 -11.43 -2.90
N ASP A 249 8.11 -11.16 -2.08
CA ASP A 249 7.66 -9.80 -1.76
C ASP A 249 7.95 -9.48 -0.30
N LEU A 250 8.82 -8.51 -0.10
CA LEU A 250 9.27 -8.01 1.19
C LEU A 250 9.02 -6.52 1.35
N THR A 251 8.02 -5.98 0.68
CA THR A 251 7.61 -4.57 0.79
C THR A 251 7.42 -4.17 2.25
N VAL A 252 7.96 -3.01 2.65
CA VAL A 252 7.72 -2.43 3.98
C VAL A 252 6.80 -1.23 3.91
N ASP A 253 6.97 -0.37 2.94
CA ASP A 253 6.14 0.81 2.78
C ASP A 253 5.89 1.08 1.30
N ALA A 254 4.64 0.91 0.90
CA ALA A 254 4.20 1.22 -0.46
C ALA A 254 3.81 2.70 -0.63
N SER A 255 3.75 3.47 0.47
CA SER A 255 3.42 4.89 0.37
C SER A 255 4.59 5.65 -0.24
N PRO A 256 4.38 6.42 -1.30
CA PRO A 256 5.41 7.33 -1.75
C PRO A 256 5.75 8.28 -0.60
N VAL A 257 7.03 8.43 -0.31
CA VAL A 257 7.49 9.57 0.48
C VAL A 257 7.20 10.77 -0.41
N ILE A 258 6.13 11.50 -0.12
CA ILE A 258 5.85 12.74 -0.85
C ILE A 258 6.90 13.74 -0.39
N PRO A 259 7.91 14.08 -1.19
CA PRO A 259 8.87 15.12 -0.86
C PRO A 259 8.24 16.47 -1.19
N THR A 260 7.24 16.90 -0.43
CA THR A 260 6.87 18.30 -0.42
C THR A 260 8.01 19.04 0.28
N GLN A 261 8.97 19.53 -0.52
CA GLN A 261 10.07 20.41 -0.09
C GLN A 261 10.78 19.96 1.21
N VAL A 262 11.41 18.82 1.13
CA VAL A 262 12.32 18.33 2.17
C VAL A 262 13.62 19.12 2.07
N SER A 263 13.84 20.08 2.93
CA SER A 263 15.21 20.41 3.32
C SER A 263 15.67 19.25 4.23
N VAL A 264 16.37 18.30 3.67
CA VAL A 264 17.11 17.31 4.44
C VAL A 264 18.20 18.11 5.20
N LEU A 265 17.87 18.55 6.38
CA LEU A 265 18.90 18.81 7.36
C LEU A 265 19.34 17.42 7.82
N SER A 266 20.35 16.90 7.16
CA SER A 266 21.18 15.85 7.74
C SER A 266 21.73 16.37 9.06
N SER A 267 20.92 16.33 10.12
CA SER A 267 21.49 16.35 11.43
C SER A 267 22.29 15.09 11.51
N SER A 268 23.60 15.28 11.61
CA SER A 268 24.62 14.29 11.84
C SER A 268 24.01 13.00 12.36
N SER A 269 23.89 12.00 11.46
CA SER A 269 23.90 10.64 11.88
C SER A 269 24.94 10.57 13.02
N LEU A 270 24.50 10.22 14.20
CA LEU A 270 25.32 9.34 14.98
C LEU A 270 25.49 8.14 14.06
N ALA A 271 26.45 8.27 13.15
CA ALA A 271 27.04 7.17 12.50
C ALA A 271 27.51 6.31 13.68
N ILE A 272 26.69 5.35 14.05
CA ILE A 272 27.21 4.11 14.60
C ILE A 272 28.12 3.69 13.46
N VAL A 273 29.38 4.09 13.57
CA VAL A 273 30.46 3.55 12.79
C VAL A 273 30.20 2.05 12.84
N PRO A 274 29.87 1.40 11.73
CA PRO A 274 29.82 -0.04 11.77
C PRO A 274 31.20 -0.41 12.24
N THR A 275 31.31 -0.87 13.48
CA THR A 275 32.51 -1.55 13.95
C THR A 275 32.75 -2.59 12.88
N ILE A 276 33.79 -2.36 12.10
CA ILE A 276 34.33 -3.31 11.16
C ILE A 276 34.77 -4.49 12.03
N SER A 277 33.81 -5.27 12.50
CA SER A 277 34.07 -6.60 12.98
C SER A 277 34.44 -7.38 11.75
N ASN A 278 35.67 -7.86 11.75
CA ASN A 278 36.26 -8.75 10.75
C ASN A 278 35.28 -9.90 10.40
N ARG A 279 34.34 -9.61 9.49
CA ARG A 279 33.36 -10.57 8.95
C ARG A 279 33.79 -11.15 7.60
N SER A 280 35.07 -11.14 7.33
CA SER A 280 35.62 -11.73 6.09
C SER A 280 35.68 -13.25 6.08
N SER A 281 35.11 -13.97 7.09
CA SER A 281 35.29 -15.43 7.18
C SER A 281 34.01 -16.27 7.13
N ILE A 282 32.78 -15.67 7.00
CA ILE A 282 31.55 -16.45 7.21
C ILE A 282 30.79 -16.83 5.94
N PHE A 283 31.03 -16.21 4.80
CA PHE A 283 30.30 -16.50 3.58
C PHE A 283 31.17 -16.99 2.42
N ARG A 284 31.90 -18.08 2.62
CA ARG A 284 32.22 -19.03 1.54
C ARG A 284 31.18 -20.16 1.57
N LEU A 285 29.87 -19.80 1.49
CA LEU A 285 28.89 -20.76 1.03
C LEU A 285 29.10 -20.90 -0.48
N GLU A 286 29.23 -22.12 -0.95
CA GLU A 286 29.14 -22.44 -2.38
C GLU A 286 27.86 -21.81 -2.90
N THR A 287 27.98 -20.72 -3.67
CA THR A 287 26.86 -19.91 -4.13
C THR A 287 26.17 -20.65 -5.25
N THR A 288 25.24 -21.53 -4.91
CA THR A 288 24.31 -22.04 -5.92
C THR A 288 23.44 -20.88 -6.41
N PRO A 289 23.37 -20.64 -7.72
CA PRO A 289 22.56 -19.56 -8.24
C PRO A 289 21.09 -19.78 -7.87
N SER A 290 20.44 -18.73 -7.38
CA SER A 290 19.04 -18.77 -7.01
C SER A 290 18.13 -18.80 -8.24
N THR A 291 16.94 -19.40 -8.07
CA THR A 291 15.87 -19.44 -9.07
C THR A 291 14.97 -18.20 -9.05
N ILE A 292 15.22 -17.23 -8.16
CA ILE A 292 14.37 -16.04 -8.03
C ILE A 292 14.36 -15.25 -9.34
N THR A 293 13.15 -15.04 -9.85
CA THR A 293 12.86 -14.22 -11.03
C THR A 293 12.22 -12.89 -10.67
N LYS A 294 11.51 -12.81 -9.52
CA LYS A 294 10.82 -11.61 -9.08
C LYS A 294 11.12 -11.30 -7.61
N LEU A 295 11.65 -10.10 -7.38
CA LEU A 295 12.00 -9.62 -6.04
C LEU A 295 11.45 -8.22 -5.80
N THR A 296 10.69 -8.06 -4.73
CA THR A 296 10.15 -6.77 -4.29
C THR A 296 10.72 -6.41 -2.92
N LEU A 297 11.40 -5.26 -2.86
CA LEU A 297 12.03 -4.71 -1.66
C LEU A 297 11.54 -3.28 -1.36
N GLN A 298 10.40 -2.91 -1.88
CA GLN A 298 9.86 -1.56 -1.84
C GLN A 298 9.80 -0.97 -0.43
N GLY A 299 10.30 0.26 -0.28
CA GLY A 299 10.28 1.01 0.98
C GLY A 299 11.32 0.56 2.02
N ARG A 300 12.22 -0.37 1.68
CA ARG A 300 13.25 -0.85 2.60
C ARG A 300 14.46 0.09 2.63
N SER A 301 14.44 1.05 3.53
CA SER A 301 15.55 1.98 3.74
C SER A 301 16.77 1.34 4.43
N ASN A 302 16.61 0.14 5.00
CA ASN A 302 17.68 -0.59 5.67
C ASN A 302 18.57 -1.42 4.72
N ILE A 303 18.21 -1.53 3.44
CA ILE A 303 19.03 -2.20 2.43
C ILE A 303 20.14 -1.26 1.98
N CYS A 304 21.39 -1.70 2.11
CA CYS A 304 22.56 -0.95 1.68
C CYS A 304 23.20 -1.53 0.40
N ASP A 305 24.22 -0.85 -0.11
CA ASP A 305 24.93 -1.25 -1.34
C ASP A 305 25.52 -2.65 -1.25
N MET A 306 26.03 -3.03 -0.08
CA MET A 306 26.59 -4.38 0.13
C MET A 306 25.50 -5.45 0.05
N ASP A 307 24.31 -5.18 0.60
CA ASP A 307 23.18 -6.10 0.51
C ASP A 307 22.75 -6.31 -0.95
N LEU A 308 22.65 -5.20 -1.70
CA LEU A 308 22.30 -5.27 -3.13
C LEU A 308 23.37 -5.99 -3.95
N GLN A 309 24.64 -5.82 -3.62
CA GLN A 309 25.73 -6.57 -4.24
C GLN A 309 25.56 -8.07 -4.03
N TYR A 310 25.34 -8.53 -2.78
CA TYR A 310 25.09 -9.96 -2.49
C TYR A 310 23.88 -10.49 -3.23
N ILE A 311 22.76 -9.74 -3.23
CA ILE A 311 21.55 -10.12 -3.96
C ILE A 311 21.88 -10.30 -5.46
N SER A 312 22.66 -9.38 -6.05
CA SER A 312 23.04 -9.45 -7.46
C SER A 312 23.94 -10.65 -7.80
N GLU A 313 24.78 -11.08 -6.86
CA GLU A 313 25.68 -12.20 -7.04
C GLU A 313 24.95 -13.54 -7.13
N ILE A 314 23.91 -13.70 -6.36
CA ILE A 314 23.15 -14.97 -6.28
C ILE A 314 21.90 -15.00 -7.14
N SER A 315 21.37 -13.83 -7.55
CA SER A 315 20.06 -13.73 -8.24
C SER A 315 20.21 -13.35 -9.72
N VAL A 316 21.11 -14.01 -10.45
CA VAL A 316 21.35 -13.76 -11.87
C VAL A 316 20.15 -14.04 -12.79
N SER A 317 19.14 -14.74 -12.27
CA SER A 317 17.89 -15.08 -12.98
C SER A 317 16.79 -14.03 -12.88
N LEU A 318 17.04 -12.90 -12.16
CA LEU A 318 16.05 -11.84 -11.98
C LEU A 318 15.54 -11.29 -13.30
N GLN A 319 14.21 -11.21 -13.41
CA GLN A 319 13.47 -10.60 -14.51
C GLN A 319 12.75 -9.33 -14.05
N TYR A 320 12.32 -9.30 -12.78
CA TYR A 320 11.62 -8.19 -12.16
C TYR A 320 12.30 -7.81 -10.84
N ILE A 321 12.54 -6.52 -10.66
CA ILE A 321 13.01 -5.97 -9.39
C ILE A 321 12.27 -4.69 -9.04
N ASN A 322 11.81 -4.59 -7.79
CA ASN A 322 11.20 -3.37 -7.24
C ASN A 322 12.00 -2.88 -6.04
N LEU A 323 12.68 -1.76 -6.24
CA LEU A 323 13.49 -1.04 -5.23
C LEU A 323 12.89 0.33 -4.91
N ASN A 324 11.63 0.60 -5.27
CA ASN A 324 11.00 1.90 -5.00
C ASN A 324 11.17 2.30 -3.55
N GLY A 325 11.63 3.53 -3.29
CA GLY A 325 11.84 4.04 -1.94
C GLY A 325 13.01 3.44 -1.16
N CYS A 326 13.88 2.65 -1.79
CA CYS A 326 15.14 2.19 -1.18
C CYS A 326 16.19 3.31 -1.22
N ILE A 327 16.03 4.31 -0.35
CA ILE A 327 16.79 5.56 -0.38
C ILE A 327 18.27 5.43 -0.01
N SER A 328 18.69 4.32 0.60
CA SER A 328 20.07 4.08 1.03
C SER A 328 20.96 3.48 -0.08
N LEU A 329 20.38 3.15 -1.24
CA LEU A 329 21.11 2.60 -2.37
C LEU A 329 21.74 3.71 -3.21
N THR A 330 22.99 3.51 -3.64
CA THR A 330 23.67 4.42 -4.57
C THR A 330 23.43 4.03 -6.03
N ASP A 331 23.61 4.98 -6.95
CA ASP A 331 23.54 4.72 -8.40
C ASP A 331 24.53 3.64 -8.85
N LEU A 332 25.72 3.65 -8.27
CA LEU A 332 26.75 2.65 -8.56
C LEU A 332 26.32 1.23 -8.19
N SER A 333 25.67 1.05 -7.02
CA SER A 333 25.20 -0.28 -6.60
C SER A 333 24.08 -0.79 -7.50
N ILE A 334 23.14 0.09 -7.89
CA ILE A 334 22.07 -0.23 -8.84
C ILE A 334 22.67 -0.58 -10.20
N SER A 335 23.64 0.20 -10.71
CA SER A 335 24.30 -0.08 -11.99
C SER A 335 25.01 -1.43 -11.99
N ASN A 336 25.65 -1.83 -10.88
CA ASN A 336 26.29 -3.13 -10.72
C ASN A 336 25.28 -4.29 -10.75
N LEU A 337 24.11 -4.12 -10.11
CA LEU A 337 23.02 -5.08 -10.22
C LEU A 337 22.58 -5.27 -11.68
N LEU A 338 22.38 -4.15 -12.41
CA LEU A 338 21.94 -4.18 -13.80
C LEU A 338 22.95 -4.88 -14.73
N ARG A 339 24.24 -4.70 -14.49
CA ARG A 339 25.28 -5.41 -15.25
C ARG A 339 25.33 -6.91 -15.01
N ARG A 340 24.91 -7.37 -13.81
CA ARG A 340 24.92 -8.80 -13.44
C ARG A 340 23.63 -9.51 -13.80
N CYS A 341 22.49 -8.86 -13.60
CA CYS A 341 21.17 -9.45 -13.82
C CYS A 341 20.67 -9.18 -15.24
N VAL A 342 21.30 -9.81 -16.22
CA VAL A 342 21.08 -9.56 -17.67
C VAL A 342 19.70 -10.00 -18.20
N LYS A 343 18.88 -10.68 -17.38
CA LYS A 343 17.51 -11.10 -17.73
C LYS A 343 16.44 -10.11 -17.28
N LEU A 344 16.82 -9.01 -16.64
CA LEU A 344 15.88 -8.00 -16.17
C LEU A 344 15.12 -7.37 -17.35
N ASN A 345 13.80 -7.36 -17.24
CA ASN A 345 12.89 -6.70 -18.16
C ASN A 345 11.97 -5.71 -17.44
N SER A 346 11.89 -5.76 -16.12
CA SER A 346 11.03 -4.90 -15.30
C SER A 346 11.80 -4.34 -14.12
N ILE A 347 11.96 -3.02 -14.10
CA ILE A 347 12.80 -2.29 -13.16
C ILE A 347 11.99 -1.14 -12.57
N LEU A 348 11.75 -1.20 -11.27
CA LEU A 348 11.05 -0.17 -10.51
C LEU A 348 12.02 0.41 -9.48
N VAL A 349 12.40 1.66 -9.67
CA VAL A 349 13.42 2.38 -8.88
C VAL A 349 12.97 3.79 -8.53
N CYS A 350 11.66 4.04 -8.46
CA CYS A 350 11.15 5.35 -8.06
C CYS A 350 11.68 5.76 -6.69
N ASP A 351 11.96 7.06 -6.53
CA ASP A 351 12.42 7.64 -5.26
C ASP A 351 13.72 6.98 -4.74
N THR A 352 14.63 6.63 -5.64
CA THR A 352 15.97 6.12 -5.33
C THR A 352 17.04 7.03 -5.92
N SER A 353 18.33 6.65 -5.71
CA SER A 353 19.47 7.33 -6.33
C SER A 353 19.78 6.84 -7.75
N PHE A 354 18.84 6.17 -8.43
CA PHE A 354 19.00 5.75 -9.82
C PHE A 354 19.40 6.96 -10.68
N GLY A 355 20.47 6.81 -11.49
CA GLY A 355 21.05 7.92 -12.20
C GLY A 355 21.76 7.52 -13.50
N VAL A 356 22.76 8.30 -13.88
CA VAL A 356 23.50 8.16 -15.15
C VAL A 356 24.22 6.82 -15.25
N ASP A 357 24.87 6.35 -14.19
CA ASP A 357 25.63 5.09 -14.22
C ASP A 357 24.69 3.89 -14.46
N SER A 358 23.51 3.91 -13.86
CA SER A 358 22.47 2.89 -14.06
C SER A 358 21.92 2.93 -15.49
N ILE A 359 21.69 4.11 -16.05
CA ILE A 359 21.23 4.25 -17.45
C ILE A 359 22.33 3.75 -18.42
N LEU A 360 23.57 4.11 -18.18
CA LEU A 360 24.68 3.61 -18.99
C LEU A 360 24.82 2.08 -18.90
N ALA A 361 24.58 1.50 -17.73
CA ALA A 361 24.53 0.04 -17.56
C ALA A 361 23.42 -0.60 -18.40
N LEU A 362 22.21 0.00 -18.44
CA LEU A 362 21.10 -0.47 -19.27
C LEU A 362 21.41 -0.40 -20.75
N CYS A 363 22.09 0.66 -21.19
CA CYS A 363 22.42 0.91 -22.61
C CYS A 363 23.72 0.24 -23.08
N SER A 364 24.48 -0.38 -22.18
CA SER A 364 25.72 -1.08 -22.55
C SER A 364 25.39 -2.46 -23.12
N ALA A 365 26.15 -2.86 -24.16
CA ALA A 365 26.05 -4.22 -24.68
C ALA A 365 26.53 -5.23 -23.63
N ASN A 366 25.73 -6.28 -23.44
CA ASN A 366 26.06 -7.34 -22.50
C ASN A 366 27.19 -8.19 -23.02
N PHE A 367 28.41 -8.00 -22.49
CA PHE A 367 29.52 -8.93 -22.70
C PHE A 367 29.29 -10.11 -21.73
N SER A 368 28.89 -11.26 -22.25
CA SER A 368 28.90 -12.48 -21.46
C SER A 368 30.34 -12.86 -21.12
N PHE A 369 30.73 -12.66 -19.87
CA PHE A 369 31.95 -13.21 -19.32
C PHE A 369 31.85 -14.74 -19.31
N GLY A 370 32.46 -15.42 -20.27
CA GLY A 370 32.64 -16.87 -20.16
C GLY A 370 32.38 -17.74 -21.36
N SER A 371 32.45 -17.24 -22.57
CA SER A 371 32.48 -18.15 -23.73
C SER A 371 33.69 -17.86 -24.61
N SER A 372 34.77 -18.57 -24.35
CA SER A 372 35.88 -18.72 -25.29
C SER A 372 35.46 -19.70 -26.39
N ALA A 373 34.71 -19.26 -27.37
CA ALA A 373 34.58 -19.97 -28.65
C ALA A 373 34.32 -18.94 -29.75
N ALA A 374 35.32 -18.76 -30.53
CA ALA A 374 35.25 -18.06 -31.80
C ALA A 374 34.27 -18.81 -32.72
N CYS A 375 33.01 -18.37 -32.76
CA CYS A 375 32.08 -18.69 -33.82
C CYS A 375 31.61 -17.41 -34.45
N LEU A 376 32.04 -17.19 -35.69
CA LEU A 376 31.60 -16.13 -36.58
C LEU A 376 30.06 -16.20 -36.75
N GLY A 377 29.36 -15.26 -36.17
CA GLY A 377 27.97 -14.95 -36.43
C GLY A 377 27.66 -13.64 -35.71
N LYS A 378 27.33 -12.60 -36.49
CA LYS A 378 26.86 -11.32 -35.93
C LYS A 378 25.61 -11.53 -35.09
N GLN A 379 25.74 -12.00 -33.84
CA GLN A 379 24.72 -11.83 -32.85
C GLN A 379 24.83 -10.38 -32.36
N HIS A 380 23.86 -9.57 -32.71
CA HIS A 380 23.63 -8.30 -32.05
C HIS A 380 23.45 -8.62 -30.56
N LEU A 381 24.45 -8.31 -29.77
CA LEU A 381 24.34 -8.31 -28.31
C LEU A 381 23.48 -7.12 -27.93
N ASP A 382 22.17 -7.38 -27.81
CA ASP A 382 21.21 -6.36 -27.45
C ASP A 382 21.47 -5.89 -26.01
N SER A 383 21.41 -4.58 -25.79
CA SER A 383 21.47 -3.99 -24.46
C SER A 383 20.24 -4.37 -23.65
N LEU A 384 20.33 -4.33 -22.30
CA LEU A 384 19.13 -4.53 -21.45
C LEU A 384 17.99 -3.59 -21.84
N ALA A 385 18.31 -2.36 -22.25
CA ALA A 385 17.33 -1.37 -22.69
C ALA A 385 16.42 -1.88 -23.81
N CYS A 386 16.93 -2.71 -24.73
CA CYS A 386 16.15 -3.24 -25.85
C CYS A 386 15.03 -4.22 -25.40
N ASN A 387 15.25 -4.93 -24.29
CA ASN A 387 14.32 -5.94 -23.76
C ASN A 387 13.45 -5.41 -22.62
N LEU A 388 13.59 -4.12 -22.27
CA LEU A 388 12.90 -3.53 -21.13
C LEU A 388 11.42 -3.37 -21.43
N GLN A 389 10.57 -3.94 -20.57
CA GLN A 389 9.11 -3.85 -20.63
C GLN A 389 8.57 -2.85 -19.61
N THR A 390 9.18 -2.77 -18.43
CA THR A 390 8.76 -1.84 -17.39
C THR A 390 9.96 -1.04 -16.88
N LEU A 391 9.82 0.27 -16.90
CA LEU A 391 10.78 1.19 -16.29
C LEU A 391 10.05 2.26 -15.48
N HIS A 392 10.15 2.19 -14.18
CA HIS A 392 9.64 3.20 -13.28
C HIS A 392 10.80 3.86 -12.56
N MET A 393 11.06 5.12 -12.88
CA MET A 393 12.15 5.92 -12.32
C MET A 393 11.67 7.30 -11.81
N GLY A 394 10.39 7.38 -11.44
CA GLY A 394 9.82 8.60 -10.89
C GLY A 394 10.56 9.10 -9.67
N GLY A 395 10.76 10.41 -9.54
CA GLY A 395 11.46 11.02 -8.40
C GLY A 395 12.98 10.85 -8.41
N CYS A 396 13.56 10.19 -9.42
CA CYS A 396 15.01 10.02 -9.55
C CYS A 396 15.65 11.30 -10.09
N ARG A 397 16.45 11.96 -9.28
CA ARG A 397 17.07 13.27 -9.61
C ARG A 397 18.44 13.18 -10.25
N GLY A 398 19.07 12.00 -10.23
CA GLY A 398 20.41 11.76 -10.74
C GLY A 398 20.49 11.53 -12.26
N VAL A 399 19.40 11.72 -13.00
CA VAL A 399 19.30 11.41 -14.43
C VAL A 399 19.45 12.69 -15.24
N ASP A 400 20.35 12.68 -16.23
CA ASP A 400 20.52 13.74 -17.21
C ASP A 400 19.73 13.46 -18.49
N GLU A 401 19.45 14.52 -19.24
CA GLU A 401 18.67 14.45 -20.47
C GLU A 401 19.32 13.56 -21.53
N SER A 402 20.63 13.69 -21.71
CA SER A 402 21.38 12.96 -22.75
C SER A 402 21.34 11.44 -22.55
N SER A 403 21.49 11.00 -21.30
CA SER A 403 21.40 9.59 -20.94
C SER A 403 19.99 9.05 -21.15
N LEU A 404 18.95 9.85 -20.80
CA LEU A 404 17.58 9.46 -20.96
C LEU A 404 17.17 9.37 -22.44
N LEU A 405 17.62 10.31 -23.28
CA LEU A 405 17.47 10.25 -24.75
C LEU A 405 18.04 8.93 -25.30
N LYS A 406 19.25 8.57 -24.89
CA LYS A 406 19.91 7.32 -25.31
C LYS A 406 19.10 6.10 -24.87
N LEU A 407 18.62 6.08 -23.65
CA LEU A 407 17.85 4.97 -23.10
C LEU A 407 16.53 4.78 -23.87
N LEU A 408 15.73 5.83 -24.02
CA LEU A 408 14.41 5.74 -24.65
C LEU A 408 14.48 5.45 -26.14
N SER A 409 15.57 5.86 -26.82
CA SER A 409 15.79 5.49 -28.23
C SER A 409 16.02 3.98 -28.42
N GLN A 410 16.52 3.29 -27.41
CA GLN A 410 16.76 1.83 -27.42
C GLN A 410 15.59 1.02 -26.87
N ALA A 411 14.83 1.55 -25.93
CA ALA A 411 13.82 0.84 -25.15
C ALA A 411 12.48 0.72 -25.90
N LYS A 412 12.49 0.00 -27.03
CA LYS A 412 11.34 -0.11 -27.94
C LYS A 412 10.21 -0.99 -27.44
N GLN A 413 10.48 -1.90 -26.50
CA GLN A 413 9.50 -2.87 -25.98
C GLN A 413 8.80 -2.43 -24.70
N LEU A 414 9.00 -1.15 -24.28
CA LEU A 414 8.38 -0.65 -23.08
C LEU A 414 6.87 -0.69 -23.16
N GLN A 415 6.27 -1.30 -22.16
CA GLN A 415 4.84 -1.35 -21.92
C GLN A 415 4.43 -0.42 -20.76
N SER A 416 5.32 -0.20 -19.82
CA SER A 416 5.06 0.66 -18.67
C SER A 416 6.24 1.60 -18.41
N LEU A 417 5.96 2.91 -18.47
CA LEU A 417 6.95 3.97 -18.28
C LEU A 417 6.46 4.97 -17.23
N CYS A 418 7.23 5.16 -16.16
CA CYS A 418 7.00 6.19 -15.17
C CYS A 418 8.20 7.12 -15.06
N LEU A 419 7.97 8.38 -15.42
CA LEU A 419 8.92 9.50 -15.38
C LEU A 419 8.46 10.62 -14.44
N ARG A 420 7.54 10.34 -13.52
CA ARG A 420 6.98 11.35 -12.61
C ARG A 420 8.07 12.11 -11.87
N GLU A 421 7.87 13.41 -11.68
CA GLU A 421 8.80 14.27 -10.90
C GLU A 421 10.25 14.24 -11.38
N THR A 422 10.50 13.91 -12.66
CA THR A 422 11.82 13.99 -13.28
C THR A 422 11.93 15.27 -14.12
N HIS A 423 13.17 15.65 -14.45
CA HIS A 423 13.47 16.80 -15.31
C HIS A 423 13.36 16.47 -16.80
N VAL A 424 12.43 15.59 -17.15
CA VAL A 424 12.22 15.18 -18.53
C VAL A 424 11.70 16.35 -19.39
N VAL A 425 12.24 16.48 -20.59
CA VAL A 425 11.87 17.45 -21.62
C VAL A 425 11.24 16.77 -22.82
N ASP A 426 10.63 17.55 -23.71
CA ASP A 426 9.87 17.07 -24.87
C ASP A 426 10.70 16.15 -25.78
N ASP A 427 11.99 16.49 -26.02
CA ASP A 427 12.89 15.75 -26.91
C ASP A 427 13.08 14.29 -26.48
N VAL A 428 13.04 14.05 -25.18
CA VAL A 428 13.11 12.69 -24.61
C VAL A 428 11.91 11.85 -25.06
N LEU A 429 10.69 12.43 -25.07
CA LEU A 429 9.52 11.71 -25.55
C LEU A 429 9.51 11.56 -27.07
N TYR A 430 10.00 12.53 -27.81
CA TYR A 430 10.15 12.41 -29.27
C TYR A 430 11.18 11.33 -29.67
N SER A 431 12.18 11.09 -28.85
CA SER A 431 13.18 10.04 -29.09
C SER A 431 12.62 8.62 -28.86
N PHE A 432 11.54 8.48 -28.11
CA PHE A 432 10.93 7.19 -27.86
C PHE A 432 10.30 6.62 -29.14
N SER A 433 10.81 5.48 -29.58
CA SER A 433 10.39 4.84 -30.83
C SER A 433 9.47 3.62 -30.62
N GLY A 434 9.15 3.27 -29.36
CA GLY A 434 8.26 2.17 -29.03
C GLY A 434 6.80 2.46 -29.37
N SER A 435 6.01 1.41 -29.51
CA SER A 435 4.57 1.47 -29.84
C SER A 435 3.74 0.52 -28.98
N SER A 436 4.27 0.09 -27.84
CA SER A 436 3.63 -0.94 -26.98
C SER A 436 3.28 -0.41 -25.60
N LEU A 437 3.32 0.92 -25.37
CA LEU A 437 2.98 1.48 -24.07
C LEU A 437 1.52 1.24 -23.71
N VAL A 438 1.32 0.65 -22.54
CA VAL A 438 0.04 0.47 -21.86
C VAL A 438 -0.11 1.46 -20.71
N THR A 439 1.01 1.77 -20.05
CA THR A 439 1.05 2.68 -18.89
C THR A 439 2.05 3.79 -19.12
N LEU A 440 1.62 5.04 -18.94
CA LEU A 440 2.46 6.23 -19.00
C LEU A 440 2.17 7.16 -17.82
N ASP A 441 3.16 7.37 -16.96
CA ASP A 441 3.12 8.38 -15.90
C ASP A 441 4.21 9.42 -16.13
N ILE A 442 3.79 10.61 -16.50
CA ILE A 442 4.61 11.82 -16.68
C ILE A 442 4.22 12.92 -15.71
N SER A 443 3.54 12.56 -14.62
CA SER A 443 3.04 13.54 -13.67
C SER A 443 4.15 14.41 -13.09
N ASN A 444 3.83 15.68 -12.85
CA ASN A 444 4.76 16.69 -12.34
C ASN A 444 6.03 16.88 -13.19
N THR A 445 5.91 16.74 -14.51
CA THR A 445 7.00 17.00 -15.46
C THR A 445 6.78 18.29 -16.29
N MET A 446 7.74 18.63 -17.12
CA MET A 446 7.69 19.81 -18.01
C MET A 446 7.32 19.46 -19.45
N ILE A 447 6.62 18.36 -19.67
CA ILE A 447 6.20 17.90 -20.99
C ILE A 447 5.08 18.80 -21.54
N CYS A 448 5.16 19.12 -22.84
CA CYS A 448 4.14 19.88 -23.56
C CYS A 448 3.08 18.96 -24.20
N VAL A 449 1.97 19.59 -24.63
CA VAL A 449 0.84 18.89 -25.28
C VAL A 449 1.27 18.14 -26.54
N ALA A 450 2.14 18.75 -27.36
CA ALA A 450 2.58 18.17 -28.62
C ALA A 450 3.40 16.90 -28.43
N ALA A 451 4.31 16.88 -27.45
CA ALA A 451 5.11 15.70 -27.12
C ALA A 451 4.23 14.58 -26.55
N LEU A 452 3.25 14.90 -25.71
CA LEU A 452 2.29 13.92 -25.22
C LEU A 452 1.43 13.37 -26.35
N ALA A 453 0.91 14.22 -27.24
CA ALA A 453 0.14 13.79 -28.40
C ALA A 453 0.93 12.84 -29.31
N HIS A 454 2.22 13.14 -29.53
CA HIS A 454 3.12 12.29 -30.32
C HIS A 454 3.21 10.87 -29.73
N ILE A 455 3.43 10.74 -28.42
CA ILE A 455 3.51 9.44 -27.76
C ILE A 455 2.18 8.68 -27.82
N VAL A 456 1.07 9.36 -27.53
CA VAL A 456 -0.27 8.75 -27.55
C VAL A 456 -0.61 8.22 -28.95
N GLN A 457 -0.32 9.00 -30.00
CA GLN A 457 -0.57 8.56 -31.38
C GLN A 457 0.21 7.29 -31.76
N ARG A 458 1.40 7.10 -31.21
CA ARG A 458 2.22 5.92 -31.46
C ARG A 458 1.86 4.71 -30.60
N ASN A 459 1.10 4.91 -29.53
CA ASN A 459 0.78 3.88 -28.55
C ASN A 459 -0.74 3.73 -28.37
N PRO A 460 -1.44 3.12 -29.34
CA PRO A 460 -2.90 3.00 -29.31
C PRO A 460 -3.43 2.09 -28.19
N ASP A 461 -2.60 1.22 -27.63
CA ASP A 461 -2.96 0.32 -26.53
C ASP A 461 -2.83 0.97 -25.15
N LEU A 462 -2.63 2.29 -25.08
CA LEU A 462 -2.50 3.00 -23.81
C LEU A 462 -3.81 2.94 -23.01
N LYS A 463 -3.72 2.44 -21.78
CA LYS A 463 -4.83 2.27 -20.83
C LYS A 463 -4.72 3.18 -19.61
N TYR A 464 -3.49 3.43 -19.16
CA TYR A 464 -3.19 4.17 -17.94
C TYR A 464 -2.36 5.39 -18.26
N LEU A 465 -2.96 6.58 -18.13
CA LEU A 465 -2.29 7.85 -18.40
C LEU A 465 -2.34 8.75 -17.16
N ASN A 466 -1.19 9.08 -16.61
CA ASN A 466 -1.07 10.09 -15.57
C ASN A 466 -0.22 11.27 -16.07
N ALA A 467 -0.88 12.39 -16.36
CA ALA A 467 -0.27 13.65 -16.77
C ALA A 467 -0.57 14.77 -15.75
N ARG A 468 -0.85 14.42 -14.50
CA ARG A 468 -1.18 15.38 -13.45
C ARG A 468 0.03 16.26 -13.12
N GLY A 469 -0.19 17.55 -12.91
CA GLY A 469 0.85 18.49 -12.52
C GLY A 469 1.84 18.91 -13.61
N CYS A 470 1.59 18.58 -14.88
CA CYS A 470 2.41 19.01 -16.02
C CYS A 470 2.10 20.46 -16.38
N ARG A 471 2.90 21.40 -15.88
CA ARG A 471 2.63 22.85 -15.99
C ARG A 471 2.59 23.36 -17.44
N ARG A 472 3.40 22.78 -18.34
CA ARG A 472 3.44 23.21 -19.75
C ARG A 472 2.24 22.75 -20.56
N LEU A 473 1.42 21.85 -20.04
CA LEU A 473 0.15 21.50 -20.66
C LEU A 473 -0.89 22.65 -20.54
N SER A 474 -0.70 23.59 -19.57
CA SER A 474 -1.61 24.72 -19.30
C SER A 474 -1.22 26.06 -19.94
N GLN A 475 0.04 26.26 -20.28
CA GLN A 475 0.56 27.58 -20.61
C GLN A 475 0.03 28.14 -21.95
N LEU A 476 -0.67 27.34 -22.72
CA LEU A 476 -1.09 27.71 -24.07
C LEU A 476 -2.39 28.53 -24.14
N GLU A 477 -3.13 28.67 -23.05
CA GLU A 477 -4.42 29.38 -23.05
C GLU A 477 -4.38 30.77 -22.39
N THR A 478 -3.34 31.11 -21.65
CA THR A 478 -3.25 32.38 -20.93
C THR A 478 -2.69 33.54 -21.77
N SER A 479 -2.29 33.29 -23.02
CA SER A 479 -1.76 34.34 -23.90
C SER A 479 -2.81 35.16 -24.67
N HIS A 480 -4.09 35.05 -24.29
CA HIS A 480 -5.17 35.74 -24.99
C HIS A 480 -5.43 37.20 -24.56
N THR A 481 -4.56 37.84 -23.80
CA THR A 481 -4.72 39.25 -23.43
C THR A 481 -3.79 40.24 -24.17
N GLY A 482 -3.30 39.92 -25.34
CA GLY A 482 -2.43 40.84 -26.11
C GLY A 482 -2.42 40.57 -27.61
N LEU A 483 -3.15 41.33 -28.33
CA LEU A 483 -2.99 41.85 -29.70
C LEU A 483 -1.90 41.19 -30.61
N ASP A 484 -1.94 39.89 -30.88
CA ASP A 484 -1.30 39.34 -32.07
C ASP A 484 -1.96 38.01 -32.45
N SER A 485 -2.77 38.08 -33.49
CA SER A 485 -3.68 37.03 -33.94
C SER A 485 -3.05 35.91 -34.78
N SER A 486 -1.73 35.81 -34.84
CA SER A 486 -1.04 34.84 -35.71
C SER A 486 -0.50 33.60 -34.98
N PHE A 487 -0.32 33.63 -33.64
CA PHE A 487 0.22 32.52 -32.87
C PHE A 487 -0.84 31.62 -32.18
N SER A 488 -2.10 32.08 -32.14
CA SER A 488 -3.19 31.35 -31.45
C SER A 488 -3.68 30.12 -32.21
N SER A 489 -3.38 29.96 -33.48
CA SER A 489 -3.84 28.83 -34.28
C SER A 489 -3.06 27.52 -34.07
N SER A 490 -1.82 27.59 -33.59
CA SER A 490 -1.00 26.39 -33.42
C SER A 490 -1.28 25.66 -32.11
N SER A 491 -1.58 26.39 -31.04
CA SER A 491 -1.83 25.83 -29.68
C SER A 491 -3.18 25.12 -29.59
N SER A 492 -4.24 25.71 -30.14
CA SER A 492 -5.55 25.06 -30.22
C SER A 492 -5.51 23.77 -31.06
N ARG A 493 -4.67 23.76 -32.11
CA ARG A 493 -4.46 22.55 -32.93
C ARG A 493 -3.77 21.44 -32.14
N SER A 494 -2.80 21.75 -31.28
CA SER A 494 -2.07 20.72 -30.49
C SER A 494 -2.95 20.07 -29.41
N CYS A 495 -3.81 20.84 -28.74
CA CYS A 495 -4.78 20.29 -27.78
C CYS A 495 -5.81 19.41 -28.50
N ASN A 496 -6.37 19.87 -29.62
CA ASN A 496 -7.29 19.05 -30.40
C ASN A 496 -6.62 17.78 -30.93
N GLN A 497 -5.35 17.83 -31.36
CA GLN A 497 -4.61 16.63 -31.77
C GLN A 497 -4.44 15.63 -30.65
N LEU A 498 -4.16 16.07 -29.41
CA LEU A 498 -4.08 15.18 -28.25
C LEU A 498 -5.42 14.52 -27.95
N HIS A 499 -6.52 15.31 -27.93
CA HIS A 499 -7.85 14.77 -27.69
C HIS A 499 -8.29 13.78 -28.78
N ILE A 500 -8.01 14.10 -30.05
CA ILE A 500 -8.28 13.19 -31.17
C ILE A 500 -7.41 11.92 -31.06
N ALA A 501 -6.14 12.06 -30.68
CA ALA A 501 -5.24 10.93 -30.53
C ALA A 501 -5.73 9.99 -29.41
N LEU A 502 -6.13 10.55 -28.27
CA LEU A 502 -6.70 9.78 -27.16
C LEU A 502 -8.03 9.12 -27.56
N GLY A 503 -8.93 9.86 -28.20
CA GLY A 503 -10.26 9.38 -28.59
C GLY A 503 -10.22 8.26 -29.64
N ASN A 504 -9.27 8.33 -30.59
CA ASN A 504 -9.16 7.37 -31.68
C ASN A 504 -8.38 6.10 -31.30
N ALA A 505 -7.46 6.22 -30.34
CA ALA A 505 -6.45 5.19 -30.12
C ALA A 505 -6.73 4.32 -28.90
N CYS A 506 -7.41 4.80 -27.87
CA CYS A 506 -7.27 4.21 -26.55
C CYS A 506 -8.61 3.71 -25.99
N ARG A 507 -8.54 2.56 -25.32
CA ARG A 507 -9.53 2.15 -24.34
C ARG A 507 -8.95 2.46 -22.95
N LEU A 508 -9.14 3.71 -22.51
CA LEU A 508 -8.58 4.16 -21.25
C LEU A 508 -9.31 3.51 -20.08
N GLU A 509 -8.53 2.95 -19.17
CA GLU A 509 -9.02 2.39 -17.90
C GLU A 509 -8.77 3.37 -16.73
N GLU A 510 -7.66 4.13 -16.78
CA GLU A 510 -7.35 5.12 -15.77
C GLU A 510 -6.74 6.38 -16.41
N VAL A 511 -7.25 7.54 -16.02
CA VAL A 511 -6.78 8.84 -16.49
C VAL A 511 -6.64 9.80 -15.32
N ALA A 512 -5.49 10.45 -15.24
CA ALA A 512 -5.26 11.55 -14.33
C ALA A 512 -4.78 12.78 -15.09
N PHE A 513 -5.62 13.81 -15.13
CA PHE A 513 -5.33 15.11 -15.70
C PHE A 513 -5.21 16.14 -14.58
N GLY A 514 -4.24 17.01 -14.69
CA GLY A 514 -4.07 18.12 -13.77
C GLY A 514 -3.18 19.17 -14.41
N TRP A 515 -3.18 20.40 -13.87
CA TRP A 515 -2.44 21.53 -14.41
C TRP A 515 -2.40 21.54 -15.93
N GLY A 516 -3.40 22.14 -16.57
CA GLY A 516 -3.31 22.47 -17.95
C GLY A 516 -4.28 21.81 -18.90
N PHE A 517 -5.13 20.96 -18.45
CA PHE A 517 -6.29 20.59 -19.24
C PHE A 517 -7.42 21.59 -18.99
N SER A 518 -7.40 22.71 -19.71
CA SER A 518 -8.57 23.56 -19.87
C SER A 518 -9.34 23.04 -21.07
N GLY A 519 -10.63 22.80 -20.92
CA GLY A 519 -11.47 22.37 -22.02
C GLY A 519 -11.32 20.89 -22.39
N PHE A 520 -11.53 20.04 -21.42
CA PHE A 520 -11.70 18.61 -21.62
C PHE A 520 -12.93 18.33 -22.49
N SER A 521 -12.74 17.96 -23.73
CA SER A 521 -13.84 17.62 -24.61
C SER A 521 -14.27 16.16 -24.40
N LEU A 522 -15.27 15.95 -23.55
CA LEU A 522 -15.85 14.61 -23.35
C LEU A 522 -16.37 14.01 -24.66
N VAL A 523 -16.93 14.83 -25.53
CA VAL A 523 -17.50 14.35 -26.81
C VAL A 523 -16.45 13.72 -27.71
N ILE A 524 -15.26 14.33 -27.82
CA ILE A 524 -14.18 13.78 -28.66
C ILE A 524 -13.57 12.54 -28.00
N LEU A 525 -13.57 12.49 -26.67
CA LEU A 525 -12.96 11.42 -25.89
C LEU A 525 -13.93 10.28 -25.57
N GLU A 526 -15.22 10.43 -25.80
CA GLU A 526 -16.25 9.45 -25.46
C GLU A 526 -15.87 8.01 -25.83
N PRO A 527 -15.38 7.71 -27.04
CA PRO A 527 -15.03 6.33 -27.40
C PRO A 527 -13.91 5.72 -26.54
N ALA A 528 -12.97 6.56 -26.06
CA ALA A 528 -11.88 6.15 -25.21
C ALA A 528 -12.28 6.02 -23.74
N LEU A 529 -13.34 6.69 -23.31
CA LEU A 529 -13.75 6.81 -21.92
C LEU A 529 -14.81 5.78 -21.49
N MET A 530 -15.43 5.08 -22.43
CA MET A 530 -16.46 4.05 -22.12
C MET A 530 -15.93 2.92 -21.21
N SER A 531 -14.63 2.63 -21.26
CA SER A 531 -13.96 1.61 -20.42
C SER A 531 -13.33 2.18 -19.16
N LEU A 532 -13.47 3.49 -18.91
CA LEU A 532 -12.78 4.19 -17.84
C LEU A 532 -13.29 3.74 -16.46
N ARG A 533 -12.36 3.29 -15.61
CA ARG A 533 -12.63 2.89 -14.22
C ARG A 533 -12.18 3.94 -13.22
N SER A 534 -11.16 4.72 -13.54
CA SER A 534 -10.63 5.74 -12.64
C SER A 534 -10.38 7.05 -13.37
N ILE A 535 -10.94 8.13 -12.83
CA ILE A 535 -10.69 9.48 -13.31
C ILE A 535 -10.17 10.35 -12.17
N THR A 536 -9.10 11.07 -12.46
CA THR A 536 -8.59 12.13 -11.59
C THR A 536 -8.49 13.42 -12.39
N VAL A 537 -9.20 14.44 -11.94
CA VAL A 537 -9.14 15.78 -12.53
C VAL A 537 -8.59 16.75 -11.50
N GLY A 538 -7.53 17.46 -11.88
CA GLY A 538 -6.79 18.33 -10.98
C GLY A 538 -6.76 19.78 -11.38
N LEU A 539 -5.78 20.50 -10.83
CA LEU A 539 -5.47 21.91 -11.09
C LEU A 539 -5.32 22.20 -12.58
N GLY A 540 -5.93 23.26 -13.06
CA GLY A 540 -5.70 23.79 -14.41
C GLY A 540 -6.94 23.99 -15.28
N GLY A 541 -8.09 23.48 -14.90
CA GLY A 541 -9.36 23.74 -15.57
C GLY A 541 -10.52 23.16 -14.81
N SER A 542 -11.60 23.90 -14.71
CA SER A 542 -12.87 23.35 -14.26
C SER A 542 -13.49 22.61 -15.42
N LEU A 543 -13.94 21.39 -15.18
CA LEU A 543 -14.75 20.66 -16.16
C LEU A 543 -16.09 21.37 -16.45
N GLY A 544 -16.53 22.23 -15.53
CA GLY A 544 -17.86 22.80 -15.54
C GLY A 544 -18.93 21.81 -15.05
N GLU A 545 -20.03 22.38 -14.58
CA GLU A 545 -21.09 21.57 -13.97
C GLU A 545 -21.76 20.63 -14.99
N ASP A 546 -21.97 21.11 -16.21
CA ASP A 546 -22.62 20.33 -17.27
C ASP A 546 -21.82 19.09 -17.64
N VAL A 547 -20.49 19.21 -17.67
CA VAL A 547 -19.57 18.10 -17.96
C VAL A 547 -19.59 17.10 -16.82
N LEU A 548 -19.58 17.58 -15.57
CA LEU A 548 -19.67 16.69 -14.40
C LEU A 548 -21.00 15.94 -14.33
N ARG A 549 -22.09 16.57 -14.73
CA ARG A 549 -23.40 15.89 -14.84
C ARG A 549 -23.44 14.82 -15.92
N CYS A 550 -22.75 15.03 -17.03
CA CYS A 550 -22.68 14.05 -18.12
C CYS A 550 -21.67 12.92 -17.85
N LEU A 551 -20.78 13.07 -16.87
CA LEU A 551 -19.69 12.12 -16.59
C LEU A 551 -20.17 10.67 -16.40
N PRO A 552 -21.23 10.36 -15.63
CA PRO A 552 -21.69 8.99 -15.48
C PRO A 552 -22.25 8.37 -16.77
N MET A 553 -22.77 9.19 -17.66
CA MET A 553 -23.31 8.74 -18.95
C MET A 553 -22.18 8.37 -19.91
N VAL A 554 -21.13 9.17 -19.94
CA VAL A 554 -19.96 8.95 -20.81
C VAL A 554 -19.02 7.88 -20.25
N CYS A 555 -18.93 7.77 -18.92
CA CYS A 555 -18.03 6.85 -18.24
C CYS A 555 -18.79 5.95 -17.25
N PRO A 556 -19.65 5.03 -17.71
CA PRO A 556 -20.54 4.25 -16.86
C PRO A 556 -19.83 3.23 -15.96
N MET A 557 -18.57 2.89 -16.29
CA MET A 557 -17.77 1.89 -15.57
C MET A 557 -16.90 2.47 -14.46
N LEU A 558 -17.06 3.76 -14.12
CA LEU A 558 -16.24 4.41 -13.11
C LEU A 558 -16.40 3.77 -11.73
N GLU A 559 -15.26 3.39 -11.19
CA GLU A 559 -15.08 2.90 -9.82
C GLU A 559 -14.44 3.98 -8.92
N SER A 560 -13.70 4.92 -9.52
CA SER A 560 -12.97 5.97 -8.79
C SER A 560 -13.14 7.34 -9.45
N VAL A 561 -13.62 8.31 -8.68
CA VAL A 561 -13.78 9.70 -9.10
C VAL A 561 -13.02 10.60 -8.13
N ASN A 562 -11.96 11.26 -8.61
CA ASN A 562 -11.13 12.14 -7.82
C ASN A 562 -11.12 13.54 -8.45
N LEU A 563 -11.77 14.48 -7.79
CA LEU A 563 -11.92 15.86 -8.24
C LEU A 563 -11.12 16.80 -7.35
N TYR A 564 -10.20 17.54 -7.96
CA TYR A 564 -9.38 18.54 -7.28
C TYR A 564 -9.63 19.92 -7.90
N PHE A 565 -9.90 20.93 -7.08
CA PHE A 565 -10.09 22.33 -7.48
C PHE A 565 -11.17 22.53 -8.56
N GLN A 566 -12.20 21.66 -8.57
CA GLN A 566 -13.32 21.76 -9.50
C GLN A 566 -14.45 22.59 -8.90
N VAL A 567 -15.25 23.20 -9.77
CA VAL A 567 -16.53 23.78 -9.39
C VAL A 567 -17.58 22.68 -9.41
N ILE A 568 -18.19 22.41 -8.26
CA ILE A 568 -19.13 21.29 -8.07
C ILE A 568 -20.43 21.79 -7.45
N SER A 569 -21.51 21.05 -7.67
CA SER A 569 -22.83 21.31 -7.07
C SER A 569 -23.42 20.04 -6.49
N ASP A 570 -24.40 20.17 -5.60
CA ASP A 570 -25.16 19.03 -5.08
C ASP A 570 -25.71 18.16 -6.22
N ALA A 571 -26.28 18.79 -7.26
CA ALA A 571 -26.88 18.05 -8.37
C ALA A 571 -25.86 17.20 -9.14
N ALA A 572 -24.64 17.70 -9.35
CA ALA A 572 -23.59 16.94 -10.04
C ALA A 572 -23.10 15.77 -9.20
N ILE A 573 -22.91 15.97 -7.88
CA ILE A 573 -22.43 14.92 -6.98
C ILE A 573 -23.50 13.85 -6.76
N VAL A 574 -24.77 14.25 -6.57
CA VAL A 574 -25.91 13.32 -6.51
C VAL A 574 -25.93 12.44 -7.75
N ASN A 575 -25.85 13.03 -8.95
CA ASN A 575 -25.87 12.27 -10.19
C ASN A 575 -24.70 11.27 -10.27
N ILE A 576 -23.51 11.66 -9.85
CA ILE A 576 -22.33 10.77 -9.80
C ILE A 576 -22.60 9.58 -8.87
N ILE A 577 -23.09 9.82 -7.65
CA ILE A 577 -23.31 8.78 -6.64
C ILE A 577 -24.46 7.84 -7.05
N GLU A 578 -25.54 8.37 -7.57
CA GLU A 578 -26.71 7.57 -7.98
C GLU A 578 -26.46 6.74 -9.23
N SER A 579 -25.78 7.32 -10.22
CA SER A 579 -25.63 6.70 -11.54
C SER A 579 -24.50 5.67 -11.57
N LEU A 580 -23.41 5.89 -10.82
CA LEU A 580 -22.25 5.01 -10.83
C LEU A 580 -22.38 3.86 -9.82
N LYS A 581 -22.97 2.74 -10.27
CA LYS A 581 -23.24 1.58 -9.41
C LYS A 581 -21.97 0.89 -8.89
N HIS A 582 -20.82 1.08 -9.57
CA HIS A 582 -19.53 0.48 -9.21
C HIS A 582 -18.61 1.43 -8.45
N LEU A 583 -19.09 2.61 -8.06
CA LEU A 583 -18.28 3.62 -7.39
C LEU A 583 -17.74 3.13 -6.05
N GLN A 584 -16.43 3.06 -5.94
CA GLN A 584 -15.70 2.64 -4.75
C GLN A 584 -14.92 3.78 -4.09
N VAL A 585 -14.48 4.76 -4.90
CA VAL A 585 -13.67 5.89 -4.43
C VAL A 585 -14.32 7.20 -4.87
N LEU A 586 -14.59 8.07 -3.91
CA LEU A 586 -15.00 9.45 -4.15
C LEU A 586 -14.09 10.40 -3.39
N ALA A 587 -13.36 11.23 -4.12
CA ALA A 587 -12.50 12.25 -3.55
C ALA A 587 -12.88 13.63 -4.09
N LEU A 588 -13.28 14.52 -3.21
CA LEU A 588 -13.58 15.92 -3.47
C LEU A 588 -12.60 16.76 -2.68
N CYS A 589 -11.58 17.29 -3.35
CA CYS A 589 -10.46 17.95 -2.69
C CYS A 589 -10.33 19.40 -3.17
N TYR A 590 -10.44 20.34 -2.25
CA TYR A 590 -10.32 21.78 -2.52
C TYR A 590 -11.27 22.27 -3.63
N CYS A 591 -12.40 21.59 -3.78
CA CYS A 591 -13.42 21.98 -4.75
C CYS A 591 -14.20 23.20 -4.27
N PHE A 592 -14.75 23.96 -5.23
CA PHE A 592 -15.53 25.17 -5.01
C PHE A 592 -17.00 24.91 -5.36
N GLY A 593 -17.90 25.67 -4.74
CA GLY A 593 -19.35 25.58 -4.99
C GLY A 593 -20.15 25.18 -3.78
N ASP A 594 -21.45 25.12 -3.94
CA ASP A 594 -22.40 24.88 -2.85
C ASP A 594 -22.71 23.39 -2.76
N ILE A 595 -21.98 22.72 -1.87
CA ILE A 595 -22.27 21.33 -1.49
C ILE A 595 -22.92 21.31 -0.11
N SER A 596 -23.98 20.55 0.01
CA SER A 596 -24.69 20.30 1.25
C SER A 596 -24.75 18.81 1.58
N ILE A 597 -25.36 18.48 2.70
CA ILE A 597 -25.64 17.08 3.07
C ILE A 597 -26.49 16.34 2.03
N LEU A 598 -27.22 17.09 1.20
CA LEU A 598 -28.07 16.54 0.14
C LEU A 598 -27.26 15.72 -0.88
N SER A 599 -25.99 16.08 -1.11
CA SER A 599 -25.07 15.33 -1.96
C SER A 599 -24.84 13.90 -1.49
N PHE A 600 -25.07 13.59 -0.23
CA PHE A 600 -24.67 12.32 0.40
C PHE A 600 -25.87 11.53 0.95
N LYS A 601 -27.08 11.80 0.48
CA LYS A 601 -28.31 11.14 0.96
C LYS A 601 -28.50 9.71 0.47
N PHE A 602 -27.76 9.28 -0.53
CA PHE A 602 -27.96 7.99 -1.17
C PHE A 602 -27.10 6.89 -0.53
N VAL A 603 -27.75 5.77 -0.26
CA VAL A 603 -27.05 4.59 0.27
C VAL A 603 -26.20 3.96 -0.81
N THR A 604 -24.87 3.93 -0.60
CA THR A 604 -23.91 3.35 -1.54
C THR A 604 -23.02 2.32 -0.82
N LYS A 605 -23.43 1.07 -0.90
CA LYS A 605 -22.74 -0.04 -0.22
C LYS A 605 -21.36 -0.34 -0.81
N ASN A 606 -21.09 0.11 -2.05
CA ASN A 606 -19.83 -0.16 -2.75
C ASN A 606 -18.74 0.86 -2.43
N LEU A 607 -19.10 2.03 -1.86
CA LEU A 607 -18.13 3.06 -1.54
C LEU A 607 -17.19 2.58 -0.42
N ARG A 608 -15.89 2.58 -0.71
CA ARG A 608 -14.81 2.13 0.18
C ARG A 608 -13.95 3.27 0.68
N LYS A 609 -13.80 4.32 -0.15
CA LYS A 609 -12.91 5.45 0.14
C LYS A 609 -13.66 6.75 -0.08
N LEU A 610 -13.69 7.59 0.95
CA LEU A 610 -14.28 8.93 0.90
C LEU A 610 -13.26 9.97 1.36
N LYS A 611 -12.98 10.96 0.49
CA LYS A 611 -12.13 12.09 0.81
C LYS A 611 -12.88 13.38 0.59
N LEU A 612 -13.04 14.17 1.64
CA LEU A 612 -13.71 15.48 1.64
C LEU A 612 -12.73 16.51 2.20
N GLU A 613 -11.84 17.00 1.35
CA GLU A 613 -10.77 17.90 1.76
C GLU A 613 -11.16 19.35 1.47
N ARG A 614 -11.44 20.15 2.51
CA ARG A 614 -11.87 21.57 2.47
C ARG A 614 -13.12 21.84 1.63
N VAL A 615 -13.98 20.85 1.52
CA VAL A 615 -15.22 20.94 0.74
C VAL A 615 -16.45 21.07 1.64
N THR A 616 -16.37 20.54 2.85
CA THR A 616 -17.50 20.43 3.79
C THR A 616 -17.22 21.16 5.11
N PRO A 617 -16.92 22.48 5.11
CA PRO A 617 -16.66 23.23 6.34
C PRO A 617 -17.89 23.34 7.24
N TRP A 618 -19.06 23.15 6.71
CA TRP A 618 -20.37 23.17 7.38
C TRP A 618 -20.73 21.86 8.09
N MET A 619 -19.99 20.78 7.85
CA MET A 619 -20.29 19.43 8.35
C MET A 619 -20.33 19.40 9.88
N THR A 620 -21.45 18.96 10.43
CA THR A 620 -21.68 18.74 11.85
C THR A 620 -21.60 17.25 12.19
N ASN A 621 -21.62 16.90 13.48
CA ASN A 621 -21.68 15.50 13.90
C ASN A 621 -22.94 14.78 13.37
N ASN A 622 -24.08 15.47 13.29
CA ASN A 622 -25.31 14.90 12.74
C ASN A 622 -25.15 14.54 11.25
N ASP A 623 -24.51 15.41 10.48
CA ASP A 623 -24.22 15.15 9.06
C ASP A 623 -23.27 13.97 8.91
N LEU A 624 -22.27 13.87 9.77
CA LEU A 624 -21.37 12.73 9.81
C LEU A 624 -22.12 11.42 10.15
N GLY A 625 -23.09 11.48 11.06
CA GLY A 625 -24.00 10.36 11.36
C GLY A 625 -24.78 9.89 10.14
N ILE A 626 -25.24 10.80 9.28
CA ILE A 626 -25.89 10.45 8.01
C ILE A 626 -24.92 9.74 7.07
N LEU A 627 -23.66 10.22 6.98
CA LEU A 627 -22.63 9.57 6.17
C LEU A 627 -22.36 8.13 6.64
N THR A 628 -22.34 7.87 7.97
CA THR A 628 -22.10 6.51 8.48
C THR A 628 -23.22 5.54 8.08
N GLN A 629 -24.46 6.02 8.02
CA GLN A 629 -25.61 5.21 7.59
C GLN A 629 -25.59 4.94 6.08
N ASN A 630 -25.24 5.94 5.28
CA ASN A 630 -25.30 5.84 3.83
C ASN A 630 -24.11 5.13 3.20
N PHE A 631 -22.94 5.22 3.82
CA PHE A 631 -21.67 4.62 3.34
C PHE A 631 -21.10 3.62 4.35
N SER A 632 -21.87 2.64 4.75
CA SER A 632 -21.54 1.72 5.85
C SER A 632 -20.24 0.90 5.66
N ASN A 633 -19.75 0.78 4.45
CA ASN A 633 -18.60 -0.08 4.10
C ASN A 633 -17.29 0.68 3.86
N LEU A 634 -17.16 1.91 4.36
CA LEU A 634 -15.92 2.67 4.23
C LEU A 634 -14.76 2.00 4.98
N ILE A 635 -13.62 1.95 4.27
CA ILE A 635 -12.34 1.51 4.83
C ILE A 635 -11.31 2.64 4.88
N GLU A 636 -11.52 3.72 4.12
CA GLU A 636 -10.68 4.92 4.16
C GLU A 636 -11.55 6.17 4.23
N LEU A 637 -11.30 7.01 5.23
CA LEU A 637 -11.95 8.30 5.41
C LEU A 637 -10.91 9.41 5.58
N SER A 638 -11.02 10.46 4.77
CA SER A 638 -10.23 11.68 4.93
C SER A 638 -11.14 12.91 4.98
N LEU A 639 -11.12 13.61 6.08
CA LEU A 639 -11.82 14.87 6.29
C LEU A 639 -10.80 15.98 6.58
N THR A 640 -10.88 17.08 5.84
CA THR A 640 -10.02 18.25 6.08
C THR A 640 -10.86 19.53 6.13
N GLY A 641 -10.68 20.30 7.19
CA GLY A 641 -11.30 21.62 7.34
C GLY A 641 -12.77 21.61 7.82
N CYS A 642 -13.25 20.51 8.37
CA CYS A 642 -14.60 20.38 8.94
C CYS A 642 -14.65 20.94 10.36
N LYS A 643 -14.69 22.27 10.50
CA LYS A 643 -14.50 22.96 11.79
C LYS A 643 -15.66 22.84 12.77
N LEU A 644 -16.84 22.43 12.32
CA LEU A 644 -18.02 22.26 13.17
C LEU A 644 -18.11 20.87 13.81
N LEU A 645 -17.20 19.95 13.46
CA LEU A 645 -17.10 18.69 14.17
C LEU A 645 -16.57 18.92 15.59
N ASN A 646 -17.11 18.19 16.56
CA ASN A 646 -16.60 18.19 17.93
C ASN A 646 -16.03 16.82 18.31
N SER A 647 -15.66 16.61 19.56
CA SER A 647 -15.03 15.37 20.03
C SER A 647 -15.92 14.12 19.89
N ASP A 648 -17.25 14.27 19.79
CA ASP A 648 -18.15 13.13 19.63
C ASP A 648 -18.09 12.53 18.22
N CYS A 649 -17.51 13.28 17.25
CA CYS A 649 -17.34 12.78 15.90
C CYS A 649 -16.46 11.50 15.86
N GLN A 650 -15.49 11.35 16.76
CA GLN A 650 -14.64 10.19 16.83
C GLN A 650 -15.42 8.94 17.28
N GLN A 651 -16.37 9.12 18.18
CA GLN A 651 -17.30 8.05 18.57
C GLN A 651 -18.20 7.63 17.42
N LEU A 652 -18.77 8.60 16.68
CA LEU A 652 -19.59 8.31 15.50
C LEU A 652 -18.78 7.54 14.43
N ILE A 653 -17.52 7.94 14.20
CA ILE A 653 -16.62 7.26 13.26
C ILE A 653 -16.40 5.80 13.69
N SER A 654 -16.05 5.57 14.96
CA SER A 654 -15.75 4.21 15.45
C SER A 654 -16.95 3.28 15.43
N HIS A 655 -18.16 3.79 15.73
CA HIS A 655 -19.38 3.00 15.66
C HIS A 655 -19.86 2.78 14.23
N GLY A 656 -19.77 3.83 13.40
CA GLY A 656 -20.26 3.76 12.02
C GLY A 656 -19.37 2.95 11.09
N TRP A 657 -18.05 3.03 11.31
CA TRP A 657 -17.05 2.39 10.45
C TRP A 657 -15.97 1.65 11.25
N PRO A 658 -16.32 0.61 12.00
CA PRO A 658 -15.35 -0.12 12.83
C PRO A 658 -14.26 -0.80 12.02
N GLY A 659 -14.48 -1.03 10.72
CA GLY A 659 -13.51 -1.63 9.78
C GLY A 659 -12.57 -0.66 9.08
N LEU A 660 -12.48 0.61 9.53
CA LEU A 660 -11.56 1.57 8.94
C LEU A 660 -10.11 1.09 9.01
N ILE A 661 -9.42 1.22 7.87
CA ILE A 661 -7.98 0.94 7.72
C ILE A 661 -7.19 2.26 7.74
N SER A 662 -7.76 3.32 7.18
CA SER A 662 -7.13 4.64 7.13
C SER A 662 -8.09 5.73 7.56
N LEU A 663 -7.68 6.55 8.51
CA LEU A 663 -8.41 7.71 8.98
C LEU A 663 -7.52 8.94 8.98
N SER A 664 -7.95 9.98 8.28
CA SER A 664 -7.32 11.30 8.29
C SER A 664 -8.32 12.36 8.72
N LEU A 665 -8.05 13.02 9.84
CA LEU A 665 -8.76 14.18 10.33
C LEU A 665 -7.78 15.35 10.41
N GLU A 666 -7.82 16.27 9.44
CA GLU A 666 -6.94 17.43 9.38
C GLU A 666 -7.72 18.73 9.48
N ASP A 667 -7.28 19.65 10.35
CA ASP A 667 -7.96 20.94 10.56
C ASP A 667 -9.49 20.78 10.79
N CYS A 668 -9.88 19.67 11.37
CA CYS A 668 -11.23 19.39 11.84
C CYS A 668 -11.38 19.85 13.28
N GLY A 669 -12.57 20.29 13.69
CA GLY A 669 -12.88 20.93 14.96
C GLY A 669 -12.12 20.45 16.20
N GLU A 670 -12.81 20.11 17.28
CA GLU A 670 -12.11 19.68 18.49
C GLU A 670 -11.73 18.20 18.43
N VAL A 671 -10.43 17.96 18.55
CA VAL A 671 -9.86 16.62 18.76
C VAL A 671 -9.37 16.54 20.19
N THR A 672 -10.14 15.92 21.07
CA THR A 672 -9.79 15.78 22.49
C THR A 672 -9.26 14.40 22.81
N ALA A 673 -8.47 14.27 23.88
CA ALA A 673 -7.95 12.97 24.32
C ALA A 673 -9.09 11.96 24.63
N ASN A 674 -10.22 12.44 25.14
CA ASN A 674 -11.39 11.60 25.44
C ASN A 674 -12.06 11.12 24.14
N GLY A 675 -12.32 12.02 23.19
CA GLY A 675 -12.92 11.66 21.90
C GLY A 675 -12.07 10.65 21.14
N ILE A 676 -10.77 10.85 21.10
CA ILE A 676 -9.84 9.97 20.40
C ILE A 676 -9.79 8.57 21.01
N SER A 677 -10.06 8.41 22.30
CA SER A 677 -10.07 7.08 22.93
C SER A 677 -11.10 6.14 22.28
N PHE A 678 -12.17 6.65 21.68
CA PHE A 678 -13.16 5.85 20.93
C PHE A 678 -12.57 5.28 19.63
N LEU A 679 -11.56 5.94 19.03
CA LEU A 679 -10.90 5.43 17.82
C LEU A 679 -10.11 4.14 18.08
N PHE A 680 -9.82 3.80 19.33
CA PHE A 680 -9.21 2.51 19.66
C PHE A 680 -10.12 1.31 19.34
N ASP A 681 -11.42 1.55 19.20
CA ASP A 681 -12.38 0.52 18.75
C ASP A 681 -12.25 0.22 17.26
N CYS A 682 -11.61 1.11 16.48
CA CYS A 682 -11.24 0.85 15.09
C CYS A 682 -9.94 0.04 15.03
N VAL A 683 -9.99 -1.20 15.45
CA VAL A 683 -8.81 -2.08 15.62
C VAL A 683 -8.06 -2.39 14.33
N ALA A 684 -8.67 -2.14 13.18
CA ALA A 684 -8.12 -2.38 11.85
C ALA A 684 -7.28 -1.21 11.30
N ILE A 685 -7.23 -0.06 11.99
CA ILE A 685 -6.51 1.10 11.49
C ILE A 685 -5.02 0.81 11.33
N GLU A 686 -4.53 1.02 10.11
CA GLU A 686 -3.13 0.97 9.73
C GLU A 686 -2.51 2.37 9.65
N ASP A 687 -3.28 3.37 9.18
CA ASP A 687 -2.85 4.76 9.01
C ASP A 687 -3.79 5.70 9.76
N LEU A 688 -3.24 6.49 10.69
CA LEU A 688 -3.97 7.45 11.49
C LEU A 688 -3.32 8.83 11.39
N VAL A 689 -4.05 9.79 10.82
CA VAL A 689 -3.65 11.19 10.74
C VAL A 689 -4.61 12.03 11.55
N LEU A 690 -4.11 12.65 12.62
CA LEU A 690 -4.87 13.52 13.51
C LEU A 690 -4.10 14.84 13.65
N ARG A 691 -4.36 15.77 12.75
CA ARG A 691 -3.69 17.08 12.70
C ARG A 691 -4.72 18.18 12.91
N HIS A 692 -4.54 18.98 13.94
CA HIS A 692 -5.41 20.08 14.28
C HIS A 692 -4.64 21.26 14.84
N ASN A 693 -5.27 22.44 14.87
CA ASN A 693 -4.64 23.66 15.36
C ASN A 693 -4.77 23.87 16.88
N GLY A 694 -5.27 22.87 17.59
CA GLY A 694 -5.46 22.89 19.04
C GLY A 694 -4.18 22.59 19.83
N PRO A 695 -4.32 22.33 21.14
CA PRO A 695 -3.18 22.11 22.04
C PRO A 695 -2.36 20.84 21.74
N GLY A 696 -2.84 19.97 20.89
CA GLY A 696 -2.20 18.69 20.55
C GLY A 696 -2.49 17.57 21.55
N LEU A 697 -2.09 16.36 21.17
CA LEU A 697 -2.26 15.16 21.96
C LEU A 697 -1.06 14.92 22.87
N GLN A 698 -1.27 14.18 23.95
CA GLN A 698 -0.21 13.76 24.85
C GLN A 698 0.53 12.54 24.29
N LYS A 699 1.81 12.40 24.65
CA LYS A 699 2.66 11.25 24.32
C LYS A 699 2.03 9.90 24.72
N SER A 700 1.31 9.86 25.84
CA SER A 700 0.59 8.67 26.31
C SER A 700 -0.37 8.11 25.26
N PHE A 701 -0.96 8.95 24.42
CA PHE A 701 -1.83 8.51 23.34
C PHE A 701 -1.12 7.57 22.34
N VAL A 702 0.15 7.87 21.98
CA VAL A 702 0.94 7.02 21.08
C VAL A 702 1.13 5.63 21.67
N LEU A 703 1.41 5.58 22.98
CA LEU A 703 1.60 4.34 23.72
C LEU A 703 0.30 3.51 23.77
N ASP A 704 -0.81 4.18 24.06
CA ASP A 704 -2.13 3.55 24.08
C ASP A 704 -2.55 3.07 22.69
N ALA A 705 -2.36 3.89 21.65
CA ALA A 705 -2.65 3.53 20.27
C ALA A 705 -1.84 2.30 19.83
N ALA A 706 -0.55 2.27 20.14
CA ALA A 706 0.31 1.15 19.84
C ALA A 706 -0.14 -0.16 20.51
N SER A 707 -0.69 -0.06 21.74
CA SER A 707 -1.17 -1.23 22.48
C SER A 707 -2.56 -1.72 22.06
N LYS A 708 -3.44 -0.80 21.59
CA LYS A 708 -4.85 -1.07 21.32
C LYS A 708 -5.17 -1.19 19.83
N MET A 709 -4.29 -0.69 18.96
CA MET A 709 -4.44 -0.74 17.49
C MET A 709 -3.33 -1.59 16.88
N PRO A 710 -3.47 -2.91 16.85
CA PRO A 710 -2.37 -3.82 16.49
C PRO A 710 -1.95 -3.78 15.03
N MET A 711 -2.77 -3.19 14.16
CA MET A 711 -2.46 -3.02 12.74
C MET A 711 -1.79 -1.67 12.43
N LEU A 712 -1.68 -0.79 13.42
CA LEU A 712 -1.21 0.57 13.23
C LEU A 712 0.24 0.59 12.75
N ARG A 713 0.46 1.25 11.60
CA ARG A 713 1.77 1.39 10.95
C ARG A 713 2.21 2.83 10.85
N ARG A 714 1.26 3.73 10.65
CA ARG A 714 1.53 5.17 10.48
C ARG A 714 0.67 5.98 11.43
N ILE A 715 1.32 6.87 12.18
CA ILE A 715 0.64 7.89 12.96
C ILE A 715 1.19 9.26 12.57
N SER A 716 0.28 10.22 12.33
CA SER A 716 0.63 11.63 12.13
C SER A 716 -0.19 12.46 13.11
N LEU A 717 0.46 13.06 14.10
CA LEU A 717 -0.20 13.73 15.22
C LEU A 717 0.37 15.12 15.45
N ASP A 718 -0.49 16.04 15.95
CA ASP A 718 -0.06 17.26 16.64
C ASP A 718 0.08 16.92 18.13
N MET A 719 1.27 17.12 18.70
CA MET A 719 1.59 16.73 20.08
C MET A 719 2.01 17.92 20.91
N CYS A 720 1.53 17.98 22.16
CA CYS A 720 1.78 19.09 23.07
C CYS A 720 2.95 18.86 24.03
N ASP A 721 3.29 17.62 24.38
CA ASP A 721 4.21 17.25 25.46
C ASP A 721 5.42 16.41 25.04
N ALA A 722 5.64 16.21 23.72
CA ALA A 722 6.75 15.40 23.25
C ALA A 722 7.99 16.22 22.88
N SER A 723 9.15 15.78 23.34
CA SER A 723 10.47 16.24 22.92
C SER A 723 11.09 15.30 21.86
N GLU A 724 12.19 15.73 21.24
CA GLU A 724 12.86 14.91 20.23
C GLU A 724 13.38 13.58 20.76
N GLY A 725 13.87 13.56 22.02
CA GLY A 725 14.41 12.35 22.65
C GLY A 725 13.33 11.40 23.16
N ASP A 726 12.06 11.80 23.21
CA ASP A 726 10.98 10.96 23.73
C ASP A 726 10.65 9.78 22.84
N PHE A 727 11.13 9.79 21.61
CA PHE A 727 10.89 8.77 20.59
C PHE A 727 12.16 8.01 20.22
N ASP A 728 13.18 8.01 21.07
CA ASP A 728 14.38 7.21 20.86
C ASP A 728 14.08 5.71 20.99
N ILE A 729 14.73 4.93 20.14
CA ILE A 729 14.43 3.53 19.83
C ILE A 729 14.31 2.57 21.02
N PRO A 730 15.11 2.64 22.10
CA PRO A 730 15.17 1.59 23.10
C PRO A 730 13.88 1.33 23.87
N ASP A 731 13.09 2.37 24.12
CA ASP A 731 11.89 2.27 24.96
C ASP A 731 10.66 1.69 24.22
N TYR A 732 10.66 1.76 22.91
CA TYR A 732 9.53 1.33 22.08
C TYR A 732 9.67 -0.10 21.57
N MET A 733 10.91 -0.56 21.32
CA MET A 733 11.16 -1.88 20.77
C MET A 733 10.81 -3.03 21.71
N ASP A 734 10.95 -2.84 23.03
CA ASP A 734 10.68 -3.91 24.02
C ASP A 734 9.20 -4.03 24.38
N ARG A 735 8.39 -3.00 24.11
CA ARG A 735 7.00 -2.93 24.57
C ARG A 735 5.97 -3.06 23.46
N PHE A 736 6.33 -2.77 22.23
CA PHE A 736 5.39 -2.68 21.13
C PHE A 736 5.82 -3.54 19.94
N PHE A 737 4.93 -4.38 19.51
CA PHE A 737 5.09 -5.24 18.34
C PHE A 737 4.85 -4.48 17.02
N LEU A 738 4.85 -3.14 17.07
CA LEU A 738 4.67 -2.30 15.91
C LEU A 738 5.94 -2.28 15.09
N ASN A 739 5.84 -2.83 13.92
CA ASN A 739 6.99 -3.05 13.08
C ASN A 739 7.40 -1.82 12.27
N THR A 740 6.48 -0.92 11.98
CA THR A 740 6.81 0.34 11.31
C THR A 740 5.80 1.41 11.73
N VAL A 741 6.21 2.32 12.57
CA VAL A 741 5.41 3.47 12.95
C VAL A 741 6.06 4.72 12.39
N LYS A 742 5.34 5.44 11.53
CA LYS A 742 5.69 6.81 11.18
C LYS A 742 4.97 7.72 12.14
N ILE A 743 5.70 8.40 12.99
CA ILE A 743 5.14 9.40 13.87
C ILE A 743 5.47 10.76 13.27
N ALA A 744 4.44 11.51 12.92
CA ALA A 744 4.60 12.90 12.53
C ALA A 744 4.32 13.77 13.76
N ARG A 745 5.29 14.61 14.09
CA ARG A 745 5.17 15.61 15.12
C ARG A 745 5.06 16.99 14.48
N CYS A 746 3.95 17.66 14.71
CA CYS A 746 3.82 19.07 14.39
C CYS A 746 4.20 19.88 15.63
N ARG A 747 5.17 20.78 15.52
CA ARG A 747 5.37 21.81 16.52
C ARG A 747 4.31 22.89 16.28
N PRO A 748 3.35 23.11 17.19
CA PRO A 748 2.51 24.28 17.09
C PRO A 748 3.43 25.49 17.14
N GLN A 749 3.19 26.46 16.27
CA GLN A 749 3.89 27.70 16.36
C GLN A 749 3.66 28.29 17.74
N ARG A 750 4.72 28.69 18.43
CA ARG A 750 4.59 29.58 19.55
C ARG A 750 3.90 30.84 19.03
N GLY A 751 2.66 31.04 19.47
CA GLY A 751 1.92 32.26 19.18
C GLY A 751 2.85 33.43 19.40
N SER A 752 2.86 34.38 18.51
CA SER A 752 3.62 35.63 18.68
C SER A 752 3.30 36.15 20.08
N VAL A 753 4.32 36.23 20.90
CA VAL A 753 4.24 37.03 22.08
C VAL A 753 3.70 38.39 21.61
N ASP A 754 2.61 38.85 22.21
CA ASP A 754 2.09 40.18 22.05
C ASP A 754 3.23 41.19 22.31
N VAL A 755 3.91 41.55 21.28
CA VAL A 755 4.70 42.74 21.26
C VAL A 755 3.79 43.82 20.67
N GLY A 756 2.98 44.37 21.54
CA GLY A 756 2.38 45.66 21.26
C GLY A 756 3.47 46.63 20.83
N LEU A 757 3.20 47.36 19.75
CA LEU A 757 4.02 48.43 19.18
C LEU A 757 5.17 47.96 18.27
N LEU A 758 4.81 47.72 17.01
CA LEU A 758 5.45 48.37 15.86
C LEU A 758 4.75 47.90 14.58
N LYS A 759 3.93 48.78 14.03
CA LYS A 759 3.34 48.69 12.70
C LYS A 759 4.45 48.69 11.63
N THR A 760 4.95 47.54 11.23
CA THR A 760 5.54 47.37 9.92
C THR A 760 5.16 45.98 9.45
N SER A 761 4.25 45.92 8.49
CA SER A 761 3.68 44.78 7.90
C SER A 761 4.72 44.01 7.06
N ARG A 762 5.58 43.25 7.70
CA ARG A 762 6.18 42.07 7.11
C ARG A 762 5.41 40.87 7.65
N ARG A 763 4.53 40.30 6.82
CA ARG A 763 3.94 38.99 7.11
C ARG A 763 5.09 38.01 7.31
N LEU A 764 5.43 37.74 8.57
CA LEU A 764 6.31 36.63 8.93
C LEU A 764 5.68 35.38 8.39
N LEU A 765 6.34 34.75 7.42
CA LEU A 765 5.94 33.45 6.88
C LEU A 765 5.96 32.44 8.04
N VAL A 766 4.79 32.00 8.40
CA VAL A 766 4.57 31.02 9.46
C VAL A 766 4.93 29.66 8.89
N HIS A 767 5.98 29.04 9.39
CA HIS A 767 6.36 27.69 9.04
C HIS A 767 5.85 26.70 10.09
N LYS A 768 5.16 25.68 9.66
CA LYS A 768 4.80 24.52 10.48
C LYS A 768 5.85 23.44 10.26
N GLU A 769 6.56 23.05 11.31
CA GLU A 769 7.54 21.99 11.25
C GLU A 769 6.89 20.68 11.66
N THR A 770 6.94 19.69 10.80
CA THR A 770 6.48 18.33 11.07
C THR A 770 7.70 17.41 11.16
N LEU A 771 7.89 16.78 12.30
CA LEU A 771 8.89 15.74 12.49
C LEU A 771 8.28 14.40 12.14
N VAL A 772 8.77 13.77 11.09
CA VAL A 772 8.37 12.42 10.71
C VAL A 772 9.43 11.45 11.21
N LEU A 773 9.03 10.56 12.09
CA LEU A 773 9.85 9.49 12.62
C LEU A 773 9.40 8.19 11.94
N VAL A 774 10.33 7.51 11.27
CA VAL A 774 10.07 6.21 10.67
C VAL A 774 10.91 5.19 11.41
N TRP A 775 10.26 4.24 12.08
CA TRP A 775 10.92 3.07 12.60
C TRP A 775 10.84 1.94 11.58
N ASN A 776 12.00 1.48 11.22
CA ASN A 776 12.16 0.31 10.41
C ASN A 776 13.06 -0.62 11.20
N SER A 777 12.57 -1.73 11.64
CA SER A 777 13.05 -2.76 12.58
C SER A 777 14.49 -2.68 13.15
N GLU A 778 15.43 -2.02 12.50
CA GLU A 778 16.82 -1.88 12.94
C GLU A 778 17.37 -0.45 12.79
N ASN A 779 16.74 0.38 11.96
CA ASN A 779 17.21 1.72 11.66
C ASN A 779 16.10 2.75 11.87
N PHE A 780 16.42 3.74 12.65
CA PHE A 780 15.57 4.89 12.89
C PHE A 780 15.90 5.96 11.85
N VAL A 781 14.92 6.30 11.02
CA VAL A 781 15.03 7.40 10.07
C VAL A 781 14.20 8.57 10.58
N ARG A 782 14.86 9.69 10.78
CA ARG A 782 14.26 10.93 11.22
C ARG A 782 14.26 11.93 10.08
N THR A 783 13.10 12.44 9.74
CA THR A 783 12.94 13.45 8.69
C THR A 783 12.14 14.62 9.25
N VAL A 784 12.65 15.82 9.11
CA VAL A 784 11.93 17.05 9.43
C VAL A 784 11.36 17.64 8.15
N ILE A 785 10.05 17.70 8.07
CA ILE A 785 9.35 18.32 6.95
C ILE A 785 8.92 19.72 7.37
N LYS A 786 9.35 20.73 6.62
CA LYS A 786 8.91 22.13 6.79
C LYS A 786 7.81 22.41 5.78
N GLU A 787 6.60 22.55 6.28
CA GLU A 787 5.46 22.95 5.47
C GLU A 787 5.31 24.47 5.50
N ARG A 788 5.21 25.12 4.34
CA ARG A 788 4.77 26.50 4.22
C ARG A 788 3.24 26.51 4.29
N LEU A 789 2.73 27.25 5.28
CA LEU A 789 1.30 27.56 5.38
C LEU A 789 0.93 28.69 4.42
#